data_5b5b1bbbaeac7c25afd6c88725692ed1
#
_entry.id   5b5b1bbbaeac7c25afd6c88725692ed1
#
_cell.length_a   1.000
_cell.length_b   1.000
_cell.length_c   1.000
_cell.angle_alpha   90.00
_cell.angle_beta   90.00
_cell.angle_gamma   90.00
#
_symmetry.space_group_name_H-M   'P 1'
#
loop_
_entity.id
_entity.type
_entity.pdbx_description
1 polymer ?
#
loop_
_entity_poly.entity_id
_entity_poly.type
_entity_poly.pdbx_seq_one_letter_code
_entity_poly.pdbx_strand_id
1 'polypeptide(L)'
;MPIGRGTVRRGSAALILAAPLLGTAPGAAGSGPVTFATPGYELRVATDRLTLTTVRAGRTVLATAAGAFRFRIGGDWYLVREVTDSSREGDTVRVTAATDLPDVTVYLRITLRSDRYDVNWSLSGATADVLSTAYDLDSAGHWYGHGENTDQTVQPWPLDSGQLVDTAFSPASYQVVSPFWYTADGTGLRVDTDEPMDVRINSGGNGLGEFTVAGDRPAASTVFVEDTPAEVYRDHIALVGKPEHSDTSYAQYATPLWNSWAQLYGEQNQRNVLAWARALAAAGLDGHAIQVEESVIAADFDERFPDLPALSQELKRLGFDLGMWTGLYMPETAADFSQAVDKGYLLKDPSDPSRPCLFTWWNGRPTGLIDLANPAARQWYTRGLKAQVRESGVAGFKFDTAFFDDRCVPYPGATRADYVRHGTELAGEFDQQRAGLRVAWNAAQAQGFATRTADKPTTFAELRAAVSANLAVSTIGYPFVETDMIGGSLQYPPPTDEVLARWAQAASLMPLMYASTSPTGVRDTTTGKWVDYDPGTVELYRAAIATHKRLAPYIWDQVRQTLKTGDPIMRPLFFDFPKDEAGYTVADEWMLGPAVLAAPKLDEGTTRDVFLPSGVWRDVSRGSVLRGPATLRAYAAPLGVTPAFVNLRAKGAAKALKALRAAGATR
;
A
#
# COMPACT_ATOMS: atom_id res chain seq x y z
N MET A 1 14.26 -33.78 45.15
CA MET A 1 13.68 -34.92 45.93
C MET A 1 12.26 -34.55 46.32
N PRO A 2 11.25 -35.45 46.20
CA PRO A 2 11.03 -36.59 45.33
C PRO A 2 9.71 -36.40 44.47
N ILE A 3 9.66 -36.79 43.24
CA ILE A 3 9.13 -37.97 42.58
C ILE A 3 7.72 -38.42 43.08
N GLY A 4 6.71 -38.20 42.28
CA GLY A 4 5.40 -38.79 42.39
C GLY A 4 4.98 -39.42 41.05
N ARG A 5 4.90 -40.78 41.02
CA ARG A 5 4.45 -41.60 39.91
C ARG A 5 2.92 -41.65 39.87
N GLY A 6 2.34 -41.45 38.70
CA GLY A 6 0.91 -41.64 38.41
C GLY A 6 0.67 -42.53 37.20
N THR A 7 -0.09 -43.52 37.41
CA THR A 7 -0.43 -44.74 36.70
C THR A 7 -0.99 -44.56 35.27
N VAL A 8 -0.49 -45.43 34.37
CA VAL A 8 -0.98 -45.70 33.02
C VAL A 8 -2.27 -46.55 33.12
N ARG A 9 -3.37 -46.08 32.48
CA ARG A 9 -4.51 -46.92 32.12
C ARG A 9 -4.44 -47.26 30.63
N ARG A 10 -4.29 -48.54 30.35
CA ARG A 10 -4.41 -49.13 29.01
C ARG A 10 -5.90 -49.17 28.63
N GLY A 11 -6.26 -48.51 27.52
CA GLY A 11 -7.54 -48.66 26.84
C GLY A 11 -7.36 -49.49 25.58
N SER A 12 -8.18 -50.47 25.39
CA SER A 12 -8.15 -51.49 24.35
C SER A 12 -8.37 -50.90 22.96
N ALA A 13 -7.49 -51.23 22.02
CA ALA A 13 -7.65 -50.95 20.60
C ALA A 13 -8.63 -51.97 19.99
N ALA A 14 -9.69 -51.47 19.39
CA ALA A 14 -10.53 -52.25 18.49
C ALA A 14 -9.92 -52.25 17.08
N LEU A 15 -9.50 -53.40 16.60
CA LEU A 15 -9.04 -53.63 15.24
C LEU A 15 -10.24 -53.55 14.29
N ILE A 16 -10.33 -52.51 13.47
CA ILE A 16 -11.24 -52.50 12.32
C ILE A 16 -10.41 -52.96 11.12
N LEU A 17 -10.74 -54.11 10.61
CA LEU A 17 -10.21 -54.67 9.36
C LEU A 17 -10.63 -53.78 8.19
N ALA A 18 -9.66 -53.11 7.55
CA ALA A 18 -9.87 -52.47 6.27
C ALA A 18 -9.86 -53.52 5.16
N ALA A 19 -10.96 -53.62 4.43
CA ALA A 19 -11.01 -54.36 3.18
C ALA A 19 -10.19 -53.66 2.09
N PRO A 20 -9.50 -54.39 1.21
CA PRO A 20 -8.77 -53.78 0.10
C PRO A 20 -9.77 -53.25 -0.93
N LEU A 21 -9.79 -51.95 -1.16
CA LEU A 21 -10.42 -51.33 -2.33
C LEU A 21 -9.64 -51.73 -3.58
N LEU A 22 -10.23 -52.58 -4.37
CA LEU A 22 -9.81 -52.90 -5.73
C LEU A 22 -9.67 -51.62 -6.54
N GLY A 23 -8.46 -51.40 -7.10
CA GLY A 23 -8.20 -50.33 -8.03
C GLY A 23 -9.08 -50.44 -9.27
N THR A 24 -9.90 -49.44 -9.51
CA THR A 24 -10.57 -49.25 -10.80
C THR A 24 -9.55 -48.71 -11.81
N ALA A 25 -9.44 -49.37 -12.95
CA ALA A 25 -8.67 -48.90 -14.11
C ALA A 25 -9.13 -47.49 -14.52
N PRO A 26 -8.24 -46.69 -15.17
CA PRO A 26 -8.60 -45.38 -15.61
C PRO A 26 -9.73 -45.46 -16.64
N GLY A 27 -10.93 -45.09 -16.24
CA GLY A 27 -12.06 -44.90 -17.13
C GLY A 27 -11.80 -43.66 -17.99
N ALA A 28 -12.17 -43.75 -19.27
CA ALA A 28 -12.19 -42.63 -20.19
C ALA A 28 -12.82 -41.39 -19.53
N ALA A 29 -12.12 -40.24 -19.57
CA ALA A 29 -12.57 -38.98 -18.98
C ALA A 29 -13.98 -38.66 -19.47
N GLY A 30 -14.94 -38.61 -18.56
CA GLY A 30 -16.30 -38.13 -18.82
C GLY A 30 -16.23 -36.65 -19.17
N SER A 31 -17.06 -36.20 -20.10
CA SER A 31 -17.09 -34.83 -20.68
C SER A 31 -17.55 -33.72 -19.71
N GLY A 32 -17.34 -33.85 -18.40
CA GLY A 32 -17.74 -32.86 -17.41
C GLY A 32 -16.59 -32.44 -16.49
N PRO A 33 -16.73 -31.31 -15.77
CA PRO A 33 -15.70 -30.83 -14.86
C PRO A 33 -15.50 -31.80 -13.69
N VAL A 34 -14.25 -31.98 -13.29
CA VAL A 34 -13.90 -32.72 -12.06
C VAL A 34 -14.08 -31.78 -10.86
N THR A 35 -14.87 -32.20 -9.86
CA THR A 35 -15.20 -31.39 -8.68
C THR A 35 -14.47 -31.89 -7.45
N PHE A 36 -13.85 -30.97 -6.73
CA PHE A 36 -13.14 -31.19 -5.48
C PHE A 36 -13.80 -30.39 -4.35
N ALA A 37 -14.53 -31.05 -3.48
CA ALA A 37 -15.23 -30.42 -2.37
C ALA A 37 -14.33 -30.26 -1.15
N THR A 38 -14.48 -29.11 -0.48
CA THR A 38 -13.96 -28.78 0.86
C THR A 38 -15.14 -28.37 1.77
N PRO A 39 -14.95 -28.19 3.08
CA PRO A 39 -16.00 -27.67 3.94
C PRO A 39 -16.50 -26.26 3.57
N GLY A 40 -15.63 -25.41 3.03
CA GLY A 40 -15.94 -24.00 2.72
C GLY A 40 -16.35 -23.72 1.28
N TYR A 41 -15.92 -24.55 0.31
CA TYR A 41 -16.15 -24.33 -1.12
C TYR A 41 -15.98 -25.60 -1.95
N GLU A 42 -16.39 -25.52 -3.20
CA GLU A 42 -16.08 -26.52 -4.23
C GLU A 42 -15.14 -25.89 -5.28
N LEU A 43 -14.08 -26.60 -5.64
CA LEU A 43 -13.24 -26.27 -6.79
C LEU A 43 -13.60 -27.21 -7.96
N ARG A 44 -13.99 -26.65 -9.08
CA ARG A 44 -14.30 -27.38 -10.32
C ARG A 44 -13.20 -27.13 -11.35
N VAL A 45 -12.66 -28.20 -11.89
CA VAL A 45 -11.64 -28.20 -12.94
C VAL A 45 -12.30 -28.69 -14.21
N ALA A 46 -12.43 -27.82 -15.21
CA ALA A 46 -12.93 -28.23 -16.54
C ALA A 46 -11.82 -28.95 -17.32
N THR A 47 -12.20 -29.97 -18.08
CA THR A 47 -11.23 -30.88 -18.72
C THR A 47 -11.06 -30.64 -20.22
N ASP A 48 -12.06 -30.08 -20.89
CA ASP A 48 -12.00 -29.73 -22.33
C ASP A 48 -11.13 -28.49 -22.60
N ARG A 49 -11.12 -27.55 -21.65
CA ARG A 49 -10.19 -26.42 -21.57
C ARG A 49 -9.86 -26.22 -20.10
N LEU A 50 -8.60 -26.20 -19.75
CA LEU A 50 -8.21 -26.01 -18.37
C LEU A 50 -8.77 -24.69 -17.83
N THR A 51 -9.79 -24.77 -16.99
CA THR A 51 -10.31 -23.67 -16.18
C THR A 51 -10.57 -24.12 -14.76
N LEU A 52 -10.42 -23.18 -13.83
CA LEU A 52 -10.72 -23.37 -12.41
C LEU A 52 -11.93 -22.52 -12.06
N THR A 53 -12.96 -23.14 -11.47
CA THR A 53 -14.15 -22.42 -10.98
C THR A 53 -14.34 -22.69 -9.51
N THR A 54 -14.34 -21.65 -8.70
CA THR A 54 -14.62 -21.69 -7.27
C THR A 54 -16.10 -21.44 -7.03
N VAL A 55 -16.75 -22.37 -6.35
CA VAL A 55 -18.17 -22.31 -6.03
C VAL A 55 -18.34 -22.30 -4.52
N ARG A 56 -19.08 -21.34 -3.98
CA ARG A 56 -19.45 -21.26 -2.57
C ARG A 56 -20.95 -21.10 -2.44
N ALA A 57 -21.56 -21.88 -1.54
CA ALA A 57 -23.01 -21.90 -1.35
C ALA A 57 -23.81 -22.07 -2.65
N GLY A 58 -23.29 -22.86 -3.60
CA GLY A 58 -23.91 -23.11 -4.89
C GLY A 58 -23.76 -22.02 -5.96
N ARG A 59 -23.07 -20.91 -5.64
CA ARG A 59 -22.80 -19.79 -6.54
C ARG A 59 -21.32 -19.75 -6.93
N THR A 60 -21.01 -19.49 -8.20
CA THR A 60 -19.65 -19.16 -8.62
C THR A 60 -19.23 -17.85 -7.95
N VAL A 61 -18.06 -17.85 -7.33
CA VAL A 61 -17.49 -16.69 -6.63
C VAL A 61 -16.14 -16.28 -7.20
N LEU A 62 -15.52 -17.12 -8.04
CA LEU A 62 -14.33 -16.80 -8.84
C LEU A 62 -14.17 -17.84 -9.94
N ALA A 63 -13.87 -17.43 -11.15
CA ALA A 63 -13.52 -18.33 -12.25
C ALA A 63 -12.33 -17.81 -13.05
N THR A 64 -11.47 -18.73 -13.49
CA THR A 64 -10.49 -18.40 -14.53
C THR A 64 -11.20 -18.33 -15.88
N ALA A 65 -10.74 -17.44 -16.74
CA ALA A 65 -11.29 -17.26 -18.10
C ALA A 65 -10.98 -18.45 -19.00
N ALA A 66 -11.70 -18.59 -20.10
CA ALA A 66 -11.37 -19.57 -21.15
C ALA A 66 -9.99 -19.24 -21.76
N GLY A 67 -9.07 -20.21 -21.79
CA GLY A 67 -7.68 -19.98 -22.20
C GLY A 67 -6.86 -19.16 -21.18
N ALA A 68 -7.25 -19.23 -19.92
CA ALA A 68 -6.66 -18.49 -18.81
C ALA A 68 -5.17 -18.76 -18.62
N PHE A 69 -4.76 -20.02 -18.77
CA PHE A 69 -3.36 -20.43 -18.58
C PHE A 69 -2.64 -20.32 -19.93
N ARG A 70 -1.67 -19.43 -19.99
CA ARG A 70 -0.87 -19.20 -21.19
C ARG A 70 0.57 -18.86 -20.80
N PHE A 71 1.48 -19.08 -21.74
CA PHE A 71 2.90 -18.80 -21.54
C PHE A 71 3.51 -18.24 -22.82
N ARG A 72 4.66 -17.58 -22.71
CA ARG A 72 5.37 -17.00 -23.86
C ARG A 72 6.76 -17.59 -23.96
N ILE A 73 7.17 -17.92 -25.17
CA ILE A 73 8.53 -18.40 -25.50
C ILE A 73 9.01 -17.65 -26.74
N GLY A 74 10.16 -16.97 -26.63
CA GLY A 74 10.76 -16.25 -27.76
C GLY A 74 9.89 -15.14 -28.37
N GLY A 75 8.95 -14.59 -27.59
CA GLY A 75 8.00 -13.57 -28.02
C GLY A 75 6.63 -14.10 -28.42
N ASP A 76 6.46 -15.38 -28.71
CA ASP A 76 5.21 -16.00 -29.14
C ASP A 76 4.42 -16.55 -27.96
N TRP A 77 3.08 -16.34 -27.98
CA TRP A 77 2.14 -16.82 -26.97
C TRP A 77 1.57 -18.19 -27.32
N TYR A 78 1.50 -19.07 -26.32
CA TYR A 78 0.95 -20.42 -26.39
C TYR A 78 -0.09 -20.63 -25.30
N LEU A 79 -1.14 -21.39 -25.61
CA LEU A 79 -2.25 -21.69 -24.69
C LEU A 79 -2.09 -23.09 -24.09
N VAL A 80 -2.55 -23.22 -22.86
CA VAL A 80 -2.84 -24.51 -22.24
C VAL A 80 -4.21 -24.97 -22.75
N ARG A 81 -4.28 -26.25 -23.17
CA ARG A 81 -5.43 -26.86 -23.81
C ARG A 81 -6.17 -27.80 -22.86
N GLU A 82 -6.56 -28.96 -23.34
CA GLU A 82 -7.29 -29.95 -22.58
C GLU A 82 -6.45 -30.58 -21.45
N VAL A 83 -7.17 -30.96 -20.38
CA VAL A 83 -6.61 -31.76 -19.29
C VAL A 83 -6.44 -33.20 -19.76
N THR A 84 -5.23 -33.72 -19.70
CA THR A 84 -4.89 -35.09 -20.11
C THR A 84 -4.93 -36.07 -18.93
N ASP A 85 -4.71 -35.60 -17.71
CA ASP A 85 -4.82 -36.38 -16.49
C ASP A 85 -5.17 -35.50 -15.29
N SER A 86 -5.92 -36.05 -14.34
CA SER A 86 -6.18 -35.41 -13.04
C SER A 86 -6.32 -36.45 -11.93
N SER A 87 -5.70 -36.18 -10.81
CA SER A 87 -5.77 -37.05 -9.63
C SER A 87 -5.82 -36.26 -8.34
N ARG A 88 -6.35 -36.87 -7.28
CA ARG A 88 -6.34 -36.30 -5.92
C ARG A 88 -5.71 -37.26 -4.94
N GLU A 89 -4.77 -36.76 -4.16
CA GLU A 89 -4.13 -37.47 -3.05
C GLU A 89 -4.20 -36.60 -1.80
N GLY A 90 -5.07 -36.97 -0.86
CA GLY A 90 -5.36 -36.16 0.33
C GLY A 90 -5.90 -34.78 -0.05
N ASP A 91 -5.18 -33.73 0.36
CA ASP A 91 -5.51 -32.32 0.07
C ASP A 91 -4.86 -31.81 -1.24
N THR A 92 -4.09 -32.63 -1.93
CA THR A 92 -3.40 -32.25 -3.15
C THR A 92 -4.12 -32.78 -4.39
N VAL A 93 -4.45 -31.89 -5.30
CA VAL A 93 -4.93 -32.18 -6.66
C VAL A 93 -3.77 -31.96 -7.62
N ARG A 94 -3.54 -32.93 -8.50
CA ARG A 94 -2.57 -32.85 -9.61
C ARG A 94 -3.32 -32.83 -10.92
N VAL A 95 -2.95 -31.93 -11.80
CA VAL A 95 -3.56 -31.81 -13.13
C VAL A 95 -2.43 -31.75 -14.14
N THR A 96 -2.54 -32.55 -15.20
CA THR A 96 -1.66 -32.52 -16.36
C THR A 96 -2.48 -32.06 -17.56
N ALA A 97 -1.96 -31.12 -18.34
CA ALA A 97 -2.66 -30.57 -19.49
C ALA A 97 -1.73 -30.45 -20.71
N ALA A 98 -2.29 -30.66 -21.89
CA ALA A 98 -1.64 -30.43 -23.17
C ALA A 98 -1.54 -28.92 -23.47
N THR A 99 -0.68 -28.56 -24.41
CA THR A 99 -0.51 -27.17 -24.87
C THR A 99 -0.55 -27.10 -26.41
N ASP A 100 -0.46 -25.89 -26.96
CA ASP A 100 -0.30 -25.66 -28.41
C ASP A 100 1.00 -26.29 -28.97
N LEU A 101 1.96 -26.57 -28.10
CA LEU A 101 3.24 -27.20 -28.47
C LEU A 101 3.19 -28.69 -28.11
N PRO A 102 3.37 -29.63 -29.08
CA PRO A 102 3.19 -31.06 -28.84
C PRO A 102 4.10 -31.64 -27.74
N ASP A 103 5.33 -31.10 -27.62
CA ASP A 103 6.34 -31.57 -26.68
C ASP A 103 6.35 -30.82 -25.35
N VAL A 104 5.38 -29.90 -25.13
CA VAL A 104 5.29 -29.10 -23.93
C VAL A 104 4.03 -29.49 -23.15
N THR A 105 4.23 -29.86 -21.90
CA THR A 105 3.17 -30.25 -20.99
C THR A 105 3.11 -29.31 -19.80
N VAL A 106 1.89 -28.97 -19.35
CA VAL A 106 1.66 -28.17 -18.14
C VAL A 106 1.31 -29.09 -16.98
N TYR A 107 1.90 -28.81 -15.84
CA TYR A 107 1.61 -29.44 -14.56
C TYR A 107 1.06 -28.41 -13.59
N LEU A 108 -0.16 -28.66 -13.08
CA LEU A 108 -0.71 -27.92 -11.94
C LEU A 108 -0.70 -28.79 -10.70
N ARG A 109 -0.29 -28.19 -9.62
CA ARG A 109 -0.47 -28.73 -8.27
C ARG A 109 -1.34 -27.77 -7.49
N ILE A 110 -2.51 -28.23 -7.03
CA ILE A 110 -3.45 -27.44 -6.24
C ILE A 110 -3.51 -28.07 -4.85
N THR A 111 -3.24 -27.28 -3.81
CA THR A 111 -3.35 -27.72 -2.41
C THR A 111 -4.60 -27.11 -1.80
N LEU A 112 -5.58 -27.94 -1.45
CA LEU A 112 -6.88 -27.52 -0.92
C LEU A 112 -6.81 -27.34 0.60
N ARG A 113 -7.43 -26.26 1.10
CA ARG A 113 -7.68 -25.99 2.52
C ARG A 113 -9.15 -25.62 2.71
N SER A 114 -9.59 -25.40 3.93
CA SER A 114 -11.00 -25.06 4.20
C SER A 114 -11.43 -23.69 3.71
N ASP A 115 -10.49 -22.75 3.69
CA ASP A 115 -10.65 -21.30 3.50
C ASP A 115 -9.89 -20.76 2.28
N ARG A 116 -9.08 -21.59 1.62
CA ARG A 116 -8.26 -21.22 0.48
C ARG A 116 -7.72 -22.42 -0.27
N TYR A 117 -7.12 -22.18 -1.41
CA TYR A 117 -6.28 -23.15 -2.10
C TYR A 117 -5.05 -22.48 -2.73
N ASP A 118 -3.95 -23.24 -2.74
CA ASP A 118 -2.71 -22.79 -3.38
C ASP A 118 -2.60 -23.45 -4.75
N VAL A 119 -2.31 -22.67 -5.78
CA VAL A 119 -2.08 -23.15 -7.15
C VAL A 119 -0.63 -22.91 -7.51
N ASN A 120 0.05 -23.97 -7.92
CA ASN A 120 1.38 -23.91 -8.51
C ASN A 120 1.33 -24.57 -9.89
N TRP A 121 1.77 -23.87 -10.92
CA TRP A 121 1.84 -24.45 -12.24
C TRP A 121 3.16 -24.15 -12.94
N SER A 122 3.62 -25.10 -13.77
CA SER A 122 4.90 -25.07 -14.44
C SER A 122 4.83 -25.81 -15.76
N LEU A 123 5.82 -25.56 -16.62
CA LEU A 123 6.01 -26.27 -17.88
C LEU A 123 7.02 -27.40 -17.73
N SER A 124 6.90 -28.41 -18.59
CA SER A 124 7.93 -29.38 -18.92
C SER A 124 8.09 -29.44 -20.42
N GLY A 125 9.34 -29.59 -20.89
CA GLY A 125 9.67 -29.61 -22.31
C GLY A 125 10.10 -28.27 -22.91
N ALA A 126 9.85 -27.15 -22.18
CA ALA A 126 10.29 -25.82 -22.61
C ALA A 126 10.52 -24.89 -21.42
N THR A 127 11.27 -23.81 -21.65
CA THR A 127 11.47 -22.68 -20.72
C THR A 127 10.68 -21.49 -21.21
N ALA A 128 9.81 -20.93 -20.36
CA ALA A 128 9.01 -19.76 -20.70
C ALA A 128 9.70 -18.44 -20.34
N ASP A 129 9.45 -17.40 -21.13
CA ASP A 129 9.82 -16.02 -20.79
C ASP A 129 8.89 -15.46 -19.70
N VAL A 130 7.60 -15.81 -19.78
CA VAL A 130 6.55 -15.40 -18.82
C VAL A 130 5.48 -16.48 -18.69
N LEU A 131 4.84 -16.51 -17.52
CA LEU A 131 3.65 -17.31 -17.23
C LEU A 131 2.48 -16.37 -16.93
N SER A 132 1.30 -16.61 -17.51
CA SER A 132 0.13 -15.75 -17.36
C SER A 132 -1.09 -16.55 -16.98
N THR A 133 -1.87 -16.00 -16.03
CA THR A 133 -3.19 -16.52 -15.63
C THR A 133 -4.23 -15.41 -15.77
N ALA A 134 -5.40 -15.71 -16.31
CA ALA A 134 -6.49 -14.76 -16.47
C ALA A 134 -7.75 -15.21 -15.73
N TYR A 135 -8.44 -14.25 -15.13
CA TYR A 135 -9.71 -14.45 -14.44
C TYR A 135 -10.83 -13.72 -15.17
N ASP A 136 -12.02 -14.29 -15.14
CA ASP A 136 -13.26 -13.67 -15.59
C ASP A 136 -13.74 -12.72 -14.48
N LEU A 137 -13.71 -11.42 -14.73
CA LEU A 137 -14.08 -10.41 -13.75
C LEU A 137 -15.55 -10.49 -13.34
N ASP A 138 -16.44 -10.83 -14.28
CA ASP A 138 -17.88 -10.94 -14.02
C ASP A 138 -18.22 -12.12 -13.09
N SER A 139 -17.29 -13.06 -12.88
CA SER A 139 -17.46 -14.21 -12.02
C SER A 139 -17.44 -13.89 -10.53
N ALA A 140 -16.96 -12.71 -10.12
CA ALA A 140 -16.57 -12.45 -8.73
C ALA A 140 -16.97 -11.07 -8.17
N GLY A 141 -17.84 -10.34 -8.82
CA GLY A 141 -18.20 -8.97 -8.43
C GLY A 141 -17.04 -7.98 -8.57
N HIS A 142 -17.09 -6.84 -7.84
CA HIS A 142 -16.07 -5.81 -7.94
C HIS A 142 -14.70 -6.25 -7.43
N TRP A 143 -13.64 -5.78 -8.09
CA TRP A 143 -12.24 -6.10 -7.79
C TRP A 143 -11.50 -4.93 -7.16
N TYR A 144 -10.65 -5.22 -6.19
CA TYR A 144 -9.82 -4.26 -5.44
C TYR A 144 -8.43 -4.85 -5.23
N GLY A 145 -7.47 -4.02 -4.80
CA GLY A 145 -6.16 -4.52 -4.36
C GLY A 145 -4.98 -3.80 -5.00
N HIS A 146 -3.91 -4.47 -5.11
CA HIS A 146 -2.54 -4.15 -5.48
C HIS A 146 -1.90 -2.91 -4.85
N GLY A 147 -2.64 -1.95 -4.31
CA GLY A 147 -2.13 -0.68 -3.83
C GLY A 147 -2.18 0.40 -4.91
N GLU A 148 -1.10 1.16 -5.07
CA GLU A 148 -1.05 2.25 -6.04
C GLU A 148 -0.92 1.76 -7.48
N ASN A 149 -1.63 2.42 -8.40
CA ASN A 149 -1.48 2.19 -9.82
C ASN A 149 -0.19 2.83 -10.37
N THR A 150 0.35 2.29 -11.47
CA THR A 150 1.56 2.84 -12.12
C THR A 150 1.33 4.25 -12.64
N ASP A 151 0.17 4.52 -13.24
CA ASP A 151 -0.28 5.88 -13.50
C ASP A 151 -0.82 6.49 -12.21
N GLN A 152 -0.02 7.32 -11.58
CA GLN A 152 -0.30 7.92 -10.28
C GLN A 152 -1.49 8.89 -10.29
N THR A 153 -1.92 9.33 -11.47
CA THR A 153 -3.06 10.24 -11.65
C THR A 153 -4.37 9.48 -11.81
N VAL A 154 -4.30 8.16 -12.03
CA VAL A 154 -5.45 7.27 -12.21
C VAL A 154 -5.42 6.17 -11.15
N GLN A 155 -6.33 6.26 -10.21
CA GLN A 155 -6.53 5.22 -9.18
C GLN A 155 -7.97 4.73 -9.26
N PRO A 156 -8.26 3.71 -10.10
CA PRO A 156 -9.61 3.16 -10.24
C PRO A 156 -10.13 2.60 -8.91
N TRP A 157 -11.43 2.81 -8.66
CA TRP A 157 -12.11 2.25 -7.50
C TRP A 157 -13.59 2.00 -7.79
N PRO A 158 -14.02 0.75 -7.92
CA PRO A 158 -13.21 -0.48 -7.96
C PRO A 158 -12.31 -0.57 -9.20
N LEU A 159 -11.38 -1.55 -9.24
CA LEU A 159 -10.42 -1.72 -10.34
C LEU A 159 -11.09 -2.07 -11.67
N ASP A 160 -12.23 -2.76 -11.63
CA ASP A 160 -13.06 -3.17 -12.75
C ASP A 160 -14.02 -2.08 -13.27
N SER A 161 -13.91 -0.84 -12.77
CA SER A 161 -14.86 0.27 -13.06
C SER A 161 -14.91 0.76 -14.52
N GLY A 162 -14.25 0.08 -15.43
CA GLY A 162 -14.17 0.43 -16.86
C GLY A 162 -13.02 1.39 -17.19
N GLN A 163 -12.29 1.87 -16.19
CA GLN A 163 -11.03 2.56 -16.40
C GLN A 163 -9.93 1.55 -16.69
N LEU A 164 -9.02 1.92 -17.60
CA LEU A 164 -7.86 1.09 -17.92
C LEU A 164 -6.99 0.91 -16.68
N VAL A 165 -6.84 -0.33 -16.24
CA VAL A 165 -5.80 -0.73 -15.30
C VAL A 165 -4.80 -1.57 -16.06
N ASP A 166 -3.67 -0.98 -16.39
CA ASP A 166 -2.53 -1.63 -17.03
C ASP A 166 -1.29 -1.22 -16.24
N THR A 167 -0.82 -2.11 -15.40
CA THR A 167 0.19 -1.76 -14.40
C THR A 167 1.29 -2.81 -14.40
N ALA A 168 2.52 -2.34 -14.50
CA ALA A 168 3.71 -3.16 -14.33
C ALA A 168 4.14 -3.10 -12.85
N PHE A 169 4.21 -4.26 -12.21
CA PHE A 169 4.77 -4.40 -10.88
C PHE A 169 6.21 -4.87 -11.00
N SER A 170 7.08 -4.19 -10.32
CA SER A 170 8.47 -4.59 -10.18
C SER A 170 8.93 -4.20 -8.78
N PRO A 171 9.85 -4.95 -8.15
CA PRO A 171 10.56 -4.45 -6.99
C PRO A 171 11.24 -3.08 -7.20
N ALA A 172 11.42 -2.68 -8.45
CA ALA A 172 11.96 -1.35 -8.83
C ALA A 172 10.90 -0.26 -8.96
N SER A 173 9.62 -0.54 -8.75
CA SER A 173 8.53 0.43 -8.86
C SER A 173 8.61 1.51 -7.78
N TYR A 174 8.15 2.73 -8.11
CA TYR A 174 8.04 3.85 -7.17
C TYR A 174 6.72 3.89 -6.39
N GLN A 175 6.03 2.77 -6.28
CA GLN A 175 4.73 2.66 -5.67
C GLN A 175 4.75 1.79 -4.42
N VAL A 176 3.75 1.98 -3.57
CA VAL A 176 3.42 1.06 -2.49
C VAL A 176 2.48 0.00 -3.04
N VAL A 177 3.00 -1.18 -3.30
CA VAL A 177 2.28 -2.27 -3.96
C VAL A 177 2.46 -3.62 -3.25
N SER A 178 1.50 -4.49 -3.45
CA SER A 178 1.58 -5.91 -3.07
C SER A 178 0.81 -6.74 -4.10
N PRO A 179 1.31 -7.90 -4.53
CA PRO A 179 0.64 -8.76 -5.50
C PRO A 179 -0.57 -9.49 -4.87
N PHE A 180 -1.51 -8.71 -4.36
CA PHE A 180 -2.72 -9.16 -3.67
C PHE A 180 -3.95 -8.39 -4.17
N TRP A 181 -4.97 -9.12 -4.57
CA TRP A 181 -6.27 -8.62 -5.01
C TRP A 181 -7.38 -9.35 -4.26
N TYR A 182 -8.53 -8.71 -4.16
CA TYR A 182 -9.71 -9.30 -3.53
C TYR A 182 -10.99 -8.77 -4.17
N THR A 183 -12.10 -9.50 -3.97
CA THR A 183 -13.36 -9.21 -4.63
C THR A 183 -14.48 -8.91 -3.64
N ALA A 184 -15.53 -8.24 -4.11
CA ALA A 184 -16.74 -8.01 -3.35
C ALA A 184 -17.40 -9.30 -2.84
N ASP A 185 -17.24 -10.39 -3.57
CA ASP A 185 -17.82 -11.70 -3.23
C ASP A 185 -17.02 -12.52 -2.20
N GLY A 186 -15.97 -11.93 -1.61
CA GLY A 186 -15.18 -12.58 -0.56
C GLY A 186 -14.18 -13.60 -1.10
N THR A 187 -13.70 -13.43 -2.31
CA THR A 187 -12.53 -14.14 -2.82
C THR A 187 -11.31 -13.24 -2.88
N GLY A 188 -10.12 -13.84 -2.82
CA GLY A 188 -8.87 -13.11 -2.95
C GLY A 188 -7.85 -13.89 -3.76
N LEU A 189 -6.96 -13.17 -4.42
CA LEU A 189 -5.84 -13.71 -5.17
C LEU A 189 -4.55 -13.08 -4.67
N ARG A 190 -3.61 -13.88 -4.19
CA ARG A 190 -2.24 -13.47 -3.93
C ARG A 190 -1.32 -14.22 -4.88
N VAL A 191 -0.49 -13.50 -5.62
CA VAL A 191 0.57 -14.10 -6.42
C VAL A 191 1.87 -14.07 -5.61
N ASP A 192 2.45 -15.24 -5.36
CA ASP A 192 3.66 -15.38 -4.55
C ASP A 192 4.90 -15.31 -5.46
N THR A 193 5.33 -14.08 -5.71
CA THR A 193 6.47 -13.82 -6.59
C THR A 193 7.27 -12.61 -6.14
N ASP A 194 8.58 -12.67 -6.35
CA ASP A 194 9.50 -11.53 -6.31
C ASP A 194 9.95 -11.10 -7.72
N GLU A 195 9.42 -11.76 -8.76
CA GLU A 195 9.68 -11.40 -10.14
C GLU A 195 8.76 -10.27 -10.63
N PRO A 196 9.17 -9.49 -11.62
CA PRO A 196 8.30 -8.49 -12.24
C PRO A 196 7.00 -9.09 -12.76
N MET A 197 5.92 -8.33 -12.65
CA MET A 197 4.58 -8.70 -13.13
C MET A 197 3.98 -7.61 -14.01
N ASP A 198 3.24 -8.03 -15.04
CA ASP A 198 2.26 -7.19 -15.72
C ASP A 198 0.87 -7.58 -15.25
N VAL A 199 0.08 -6.59 -14.83
CA VAL A 199 -1.29 -6.78 -14.38
C VAL A 199 -2.22 -5.92 -15.22
N ARG A 200 -3.24 -6.54 -15.80
CA ARG A 200 -4.25 -5.87 -16.62
C ARG A 200 -5.62 -6.24 -16.12
N ILE A 201 -6.39 -5.25 -15.68
CA ILE A 201 -7.75 -5.45 -15.20
C ILE A 201 -8.70 -4.65 -16.07
N ASN A 202 -9.62 -5.36 -16.73
CA ASN A 202 -10.60 -4.81 -17.67
C ASN A 202 -9.98 -3.95 -18.78
N SER A 203 -8.74 -4.28 -19.18
CA SER A 203 -8.00 -3.53 -20.19
C SER A 203 -8.75 -3.49 -21.51
N GLY A 204 -9.08 -2.28 -21.99
CA GLY A 204 -9.91 -2.11 -23.18
C GLY A 204 -11.35 -2.63 -23.06
N GLY A 205 -11.85 -2.86 -21.84
CA GLY A 205 -13.20 -3.37 -21.62
C GLY A 205 -13.37 -4.85 -21.94
N ASN A 206 -12.29 -5.66 -21.80
CA ASN A 206 -12.30 -7.08 -22.16
C ASN A 206 -12.91 -8.01 -21.12
N GLY A 207 -13.27 -7.51 -19.92
CA GLY A 207 -13.85 -8.31 -18.84
C GLY A 207 -12.85 -9.27 -18.16
N LEU A 208 -11.54 -9.09 -18.36
CA LEU A 208 -10.51 -9.99 -17.85
C LEU A 208 -9.60 -9.30 -16.81
N GLY A 209 -9.24 -10.08 -15.79
CA GLY A 209 -8.10 -9.79 -14.91
C GLY A 209 -6.91 -10.67 -15.30
N GLU A 210 -5.87 -10.11 -15.91
CA GLU A 210 -4.72 -10.83 -16.43
C GLU A 210 -3.50 -10.57 -15.55
N PHE A 211 -2.87 -11.65 -15.08
CA PHE A 211 -1.74 -11.63 -14.17
C PHE A 211 -0.57 -12.39 -14.81
N THR A 212 0.44 -11.67 -15.27
CA THR A 212 1.59 -12.20 -15.99
C THR A 212 2.86 -12.02 -15.17
N VAL A 213 3.52 -13.13 -14.85
CA VAL A 213 4.76 -13.15 -14.05
C VAL A 213 5.94 -13.43 -14.96
N ALA A 214 7.03 -12.69 -14.83
CA ALA A 214 8.26 -12.90 -15.56
C ALA A 214 8.98 -14.19 -15.10
N GLY A 215 9.64 -14.86 -16.05
CA GLY A 215 10.43 -16.07 -15.81
C GLY A 215 9.67 -17.38 -16.02
N ASP A 216 10.38 -18.47 -15.81
CA ASP A 216 9.95 -19.86 -16.02
C ASP A 216 9.73 -20.65 -14.72
N ARG A 217 9.87 -19.98 -13.57
CA ARG A 217 9.62 -20.61 -12.27
C ARG A 217 8.14 -20.91 -12.11
N PRO A 218 7.78 -21.94 -11.30
CA PRO A 218 6.36 -22.20 -11.03
C PRO A 218 5.63 -20.93 -10.64
N ALA A 219 4.58 -20.59 -11.36
CA ALA A 219 3.70 -19.52 -10.96
C ALA A 219 2.91 -20.00 -9.73
N ALA A 220 3.18 -19.39 -8.59
CA ALA A 220 2.54 -19.72 -7.32
C ALA A 220 1.50 -18.65 -6.98
N SER A 221 0.28 -19.09 -6.68
CA SER A 221 -0.77 -18.19 -6.20
C SER A 221 -1.59 -18.86 -5.09
N THR A 222 -2.08 -18.03 -4.16
CA THR A 222 -3.07 -18.42 -3.14
C THR A 222 -4.38 -17.76 -3.49
N VAL A 223 -5.44 -18.56 -3.60
CA VAL A 223 -6.81 -18.09 -3.75
C VAL A 223 -7.53 -18.26 -2.42
N PHE A 224 -7.93 -17.18 -1.79
CA PHE A 224 -8.73 -17.14 -0.56
C PHE A 224 -10.22 -17.28 -0.91
N VAL A 225 -10.99 -17.93 -0.03
CA VAL A 225 -12.43 -18.15 -0.23
C VAL A 225 -13.15 -17.93 1.10
N GLU A 226 -13.61 -16.72 1.31
CA GLU A 226 -14.23 -16.24 2.54
C GLU A 226 -15.63 -15.65 2.27
N ASP A 227 -16.34 -15.24 3.33
CA ASP A 227 -17.68 -14.65 3.20
C ASP A 227 -17.63 -13.17 2.85
N THR A 228 -16.55 -12.46 3.21
CA THR A 228 -16.42 -11.01 3.04
C THR A 228 -15.02 -10.58 2.62
N PRO A 229 -14.88 -9.43 1.96
CA PRO A 229 -13.56 -8.84 1.65
C PRO A 229 -12.67 -8.63 2.89
N ALA A 230 -13.27 -8.30 4.03
CA ALA A 230 -12.55 -8.08 5.28
C ALA A 230 -11.94 -9.37 5.85
N GLU A 231 -12.60 -10.51 5.66
CA GLU A 231 -12.06 -11.82 6.05
C GLU A 231 -10.91 -12.21 5.12
N VAL A 232 -11.06 -12.05 3.80
CA VAL A 232 -9.97 -12.25 2.83
C VAL A 232 -8.75 -11.40 3.20
N TYR A 233 -8.95 -10.13 3.53
CA TYR A 233 -7.87 -9.26 3.99
C TYR A 233 -7.16 -9.81 5.24
N ARG A 234 -7.92 -10.28 6.24
CA ARG A 234 -7.34 -10.82 7.47
C ARG A 234 -6.55 -12.09 7.23
N ASP A 235 -6.99 -12.95 6.32
CA ASP A 235 -6.26 -14.15 5.92
C ASP A 235 -4.99 -13.81 5.17
N HIS A 236 -5.03 -12.81 4.29
CA HIS A 236 -3.83 -12.28 3.67
C HIS A 236 -2.83 -11.77 4.72
N ILE A 237 -3.28 -10.97 5.68
CA ILE A 237 -2.44 -10.47 6.79
C ILE A 237 -1.89 -11.59 7.67
N ALA A 238 -2.65 -12.67 7.86
CA ALA A 238 -2.16 -13.84 8.59
C ALA A 238 -1.00 -14.55 7.87
N LEU A 239 -0.92 -14.44 6.53
CA LEU A 239 0.18 -15.00 5.75
C LEU A 239 1.41 -14.07 5.69
N VAL A 240 1.21 -12.77 5.46
CA VAL A 240 2.31 -11.82 5.22
C VAL A 240 2.81 -11.16 6.51
N GLY A 241 2.05 -11.26 7.58
CA GLY A 241 2.32 -10.63 8.86
C GLY A 241 1.62 -9.27 9.01
N LYS A 242 1.44 -8.85 10.24
CA LYS A 242 0.94 -7.54 10.64
C LYS A 242 2.04 -6.76 11.35
N PRO A 243 1.99 -5.42 11.37
CA PRO A 243 2.96 -4.67 12.16
C PRO A 243 2.90 -5.05 13.65
N GLU A 244 4.06 -5.31 14.24
CA GLU A 244 4.19 -5.58 15.67
C GLU A 244 4.29 -4.28 16.46
N HIS A 245 4.82 -3.22 15.87
CA HIS A 245 4.95 -1.87 16.40
C HIS A 245 4.61 -0.85 15.32
N SER A 246 4.45 0.39 15.70
CA SER A 246 4.36 1.52 14.76
C SER A 246 5.64 2.35 14.90
N ASP A 247 6.33 2.58 13.79
CA ASP A 247 7.50 3.46 13.72
C ASP A 247 7.12 4.93 13.90
N THR A 248 5.81 5.21 13.91
CA THR A 248 5.27 6.55 14.09
C THR A 248 4.88 6.81 15.54
N SER A 249 5.29 7.95 16.08
CA SER A 249 4.96 8.37 17.44
C SER A 249 3.53 8.92 17.55
N TYR A 250 2.99 8.98 18.77
CA TYR A 250 1.69 9.64 19.01
C TYR A 250 1.63 11.07 18.45
N ALA A 251 2.75 11.80 18.46
CA ALA A 251 2.81 13.17 17.96
C ALA A 251 2.50 13.26 16.46
N GLN A 252 2.90 12.26 15.67
CA GLN A 252 2.60 12.20 14.22
C GLN A 252 1.10 11.99 13.97
N TYR A 253 0.43 11.21 14.82
CA TYR A 253 -1.03 11.04 14.75
C TYR A 253 -1.81 12.21 15.35
N ALA A 254 -1.14 13.20 15.94
CA ALA A 254 -1.78 14.34 16.56
C ALA A 254 -1.67 15.63 15.74
N THR A 255 -0.55 15.81 15.03
CA THR A 255 -0.25 17.05 14.30
C THR A 255 0.49 16.76 13.00
N PRO A 256 0.43 17.64 11.99
CA PRO A 256 1.09 17.43 10.71
C PRO A 256 2.60 17.23 10.83
N LEU A 257 3.15 16.44 9.91
CA LEU A 257 4.53 16.53 9.49
C LEU A 257 4.61 17.58 8.37
N TRP A 258 5.42 18.61 8.55
CA TRP A 258 5.67 19.62 7.54
C TRP A 258 6.91 19.25 6.73
N ASN A 259 6.75 19.03 5.44
CA ASN A 259 7.83 18.69 4.51
C ASN A 259 8.25 19.92 3.69
N SER A 260 9.53 20.15 3.56
CA SER A 260 10.05 21.33 2.89
C SER A 260 10.04 21.25 1.36
N TRP A 261 9.68 20.10 0.76
CA TRP A 261 9.76 19.88 -0.69
C TRP A 261 9.02 20.95 -1.51
N ALA A 262 7.69 21.00 -1.38
CA ALA A 262 6.90 21.98 -2.12
C ALA A 262 7.16 23.41 -1.65
N GLN A 263 7.36 23.61 -0.35
CA GLN A 263 7.52 24.94 0.24
C GLN A 263 8.81 25.65 -0.18
N LEU A 264 9.93 24.91 -0.27
CA LEU A 264 11.27 25.49 -0.45
C LEU A 264 12.02 24.88 -1.64
N TYR A 265 11.32 24.38 -2.62
CA TYR A 265 11.91 23.70 -3.79
C TYR A 265 13.07 24.49 -4.41
N GLY A 266 14.26 23.84 -4.49
CA GLY A 266 15.47 24.46 -5.01
C GLY A 266 16.10 25.54 -4.12
N GLU A 267 15.42 25.97 -3.04
CA GLU A 267 15.90 26.99 -2.10
C GLU A 267 16.07 26.44 -0.67
N GLN A 268 16.19 25.14 -0.53
CA GLN A 268 16.34 24.50 0.77
C GLN A 268 17.72 24.81 1.36
N ASN A 269 17.71 25.53 2.46
CA ASN A 269 18.88 25.84 3.27
C ASN A 269 18.43 26.15 4.71
N GLN A 270 19.38 26.14 5.65
CA GLN A 270 19.12 26.36 7.08
C GLN A 270 18.34 27.65 7.37
N ARG A 271 18.70 28.76 6.70
CA ARG A 271 18.02 30.07 6.87
C ARG A 271 16.56 30.01 6.42
N ASN A 272 16.28 29.44 5.26
CA ASN A 272 14.94 29.40 4.68
C ASN A 272 14.03 28.44 5.46
N VAL A 273 14.57 27.30 5.91
CA VAL A 273 13.84 26.38 6.79
C VAL A 273 13.43 27.06 8.11
N LEU A 274 14.36 27.80 8.75
CA LEU A 274 14.03 28.55 9.97
C LEU A 274 13.05 29.69 9.73
N ALA A 275 13.12 30.38 8.61
CA ALA A 275 12.18 31.43 8.24
C ALA A 275 10.77 30.85 8.08
N TRP A 276 10.66 29.72 7.41
CA TRP A 276 9.38 29.02 7.25
C TRP A 276 8.83 28.51 8.59
N ALA A 277 9.66 27.88 9.43
CA ALA A 277 9.25 27.42 10.75
C ALA A 277 8.67 28.56 11.61
N ARG A 278 9.31 29.75 11.55
CA ARG A 278 8.80 30.95 12.24
C ARG A 278 7.46 31.43 11.68
N ALA A 279 7.28 31.35 10.35
CA ALA A 279 6.01 31.71 9.71
C ALA A 279 4.88 30.75 10.13
N LEU A 280 5.14 29.44 10.16
CA LEU A 280 4.18 28.43 10.66
C LEU A 280 3.79 28.70 12.13
N ALA A 281 4.77 28.92 13.00
CA ALA A 281 4.55 29.21 14.41
C ALA A 281 3.77 30.52 14.60
N ALA A 282 4.12 31.58 13.89
CA ALA A 282 3.42 32.87 13.93
C ALA A 282 1.97 32.77 13.43
N ALA A 283 1.70 31.92 12.45
CA ALA A 283 0.37 31.62 11.95
C ALA A 283 -0.43 30.66 12.86
N GLY A 284 0.16 30.12 13.93
CA GLY A 284 -0.48 29.14 14.82
C GLY A 284 -0.78 27.80 14.11
N LEU A 285 0.06 27.43 13.16
CA LEU A 285 -0.01 26.18 12.42
C LEU A 285 0.85 25.14 13.14
N ASP A 286 0.24 24.37 14.02
CA ASP A 286 0.89 23.31 14.79
C ASP A 286 1.51 22.26 13.85
N GLY A 287 2.57 21.62 14.31
CA GLY A 287 3.22 20.46 13.67
C GLY A 287 4.10 19.74 14.67
N HIS A 288 4.43 18.49 14.43
CA HIS A 288 5.37 17.77 15.30
C HIS A 288 6.80 17.86 14.79
N ALA A 289 6.99 18.02 13.47
CA ALA A 289 8.31 18.12 12.86
C ALA A 289 8.29 18.96 11.58
N ILE A 290 9.47 19.49 11.25
CA ILE A 290 9.81 19.94 9.90
C ILE A 290 10.80 18.94 9.32
N GLN A 291 10.42 18.32 8.22
CA GLN A 291 11.25 17.40 7.46
C GLN A 291 11.91 18.16 6.31
N VAL A 292 13.22 18.26 6.37
CA VAL A 292 14.02 18.86 5.30
C VAL A 292 14.17 17.83 4.19
N GLU A 293 13.71 18.18 3.00
CA GLU A 293 13.77 17.31 1.82
C GLU A 293 15.15 17.45 1.14
N GLU A 294 16.17 17.07 1.89
CA GLU A 294 17.56 17.14 1.46
C GLU A 294 18.37 16.03 2.11
N SER A 295 19.35 15.50 1.39
CA SER A 295 20.20 14.42 1.87
C SER A 295 21.56 14.93 2.28
N VAL A 296 22.07 14.41 3.39
CA VAL A 296 23.42 14.67 3.91
C VAL A 296 24.54 14.19 2.98
N ILE A 297 24.22 13.36 1.99
CA ILE A 297 25.18 12.94 0.95
C ILE A 297 25.18 13.84 -0.28
N ALA A 298 24.37 14.92 -0.30
CA ALA A 298 24.43 15.93 -1.34
C ALA A 298 25.76 16.71 -1.26
N ALA A 299 26.37 16.98 -2.40
CA ALA A 299 27.72 17.57 -2.49
C ALA A 299 27.87 18.94 -1.82
N ASP A 300 26.78 19.71 -1.76
CA ASP A 300 26.73 21.07 -1.22
C ASP A 300 25.94 21.17 0.09
N PHE A 301 25.72 20.03 0.75
CA PHE A 301 24.87 19.97 1.93
C PHE A 301 25.41 20.85 3.08
N ASP A 302 26.70 20.74 3.38
CA ASP A 302 27.32 21.47 4.49
C ASP A 302 27.34 23.00 4.25
N GLU A 303 27.38 23.42 3.00
CA GLU A 303 27.29 24.86 2.65
C GLU A 303 25.90 25.42 2.91
N ARG A 304 24.86 24.60 2.63
CA ARG A 304 23.46 24.99 2.81
C ARG A 304 22.96 24.79 4.24
N PHE A 305 23.52 23.83 4.96
CA PHE A 305 23.16 23.47 6.33
C PHE A 305 24.41 23.40 7.23
N PRO A 306 25.06 24.57 7.47
CA PRO A 306 26.36 24.61 8.15
C PRO A 306 26.32 24.21 9.62
N ASP A 307 25.16 24.21 10.26
CA ASP A 307 25.00 23.87 11.68
C ASP A 307 23.64 23.19 11.94
N LEU A 308 23.56 21.89 11.63
CA LEU A 308 22.36 21.08 11.86
C LEU A 308 21.97 20.99 13.36
N PRO A 309 22.90 20.87 14.30
CA PRO A 309 22.57 20.91 15.73
C PRO A 309 21.86 22.21 16.13
N ALA A 310 22.34 23.35 15.66
CA ALA A 310 21.68 24.64 15.92
C ALA A 310 20.32 24.72 15.24
N LEU A 311 20.17 24.22 13.99
CA LEU A 311 18.89 24.14 13.32
C LEU A 311 17.89 23.30 14.13
N SER A 312 18.29 22.11 14.55
CA SER A 312 17.45 21.23 15.39
C SER A 312 16.99 21.92 16.68
N GLN A 313 17.89 22.60 17.38
CA GLN A 313 17.56 23.32 18.62
C GLN A 313 16.60 24.49 18.39
N GLU A 314 16.78 25.28 17.30
CA GLU A 314 15.88 26.38 16.98
C GLU A 314 14.50 25.89 16.56
N LEU A 315 14.42 24.82 15.74
CA LEU A 315 13.14 24.19 15.40
C LEU A 315 12.42 23.71 16.65
N LYS A 316 13.14 23.08 17.57
CA LYS A 316 12.57 22.59 18.84
C LYS A 316 12.01 23.71 19.72
N ARG A 317 12.66 24.89 19.74
CA ARG A 317 12.13 26.08 20.43
C ARG A 317 10.84 26.59 19.81
N LEU A 318 10.65 26.38 18.50
CA LEU A 318 9.43 26.72 17.77
C LEU A 318 8.36 25.64 17.87
N GLY A 319 8.63 24.50 18.52
CA GLY A 319 7.70 23.40 18.69
C GLY A 319 7.80 22.30 17.65
N PHE A 320 8.85 22.29 16.83
CA PHE A 320 9.08 21.29 15.78
C PHE A 320 10.33 20.46 16.05
N ASP A 321 10.28 19.18 15.79
CA ASP A 321 11.47 18.36 15.67
C ASP A 321 12.08 18.48 14.25
N LEU A 322 13.37 18.21 14.10
CA LEU A 322 14.03 18.14 12.80
C LEU A 322 13.88 16.73 12.21
N GLY A 323 13.23 16.61 11.06
CA GLY A 323 13.26 15.42 10.20
C GLY A 323 14.16 15.66 8.98
N MET A 324 14.63 14.57 8.37
CA MET A 324 15.43 14.62 7.14
C MET A 324 14.87 13.66 6.10
N TRP A 325 14.98 14.03 4.83
CA TRP A 325 14.86 13.07 3.74
C TRP A 325 16.15 12.27 3.59
N THR A 326 16.07 11.03 3.21
CA THR A 326 17.22 10.22 2.86
C THR A 326 16.88 9.29 1.70
N GLY A 327 17.78 9.24 0.72
CA GLY A 327 17.73 8.34 -0.43
C GLY A 327 19.05 7.62 -0.58
N LEU A 328 19.09 6.68 -1.52
CA LEU A 328 20.30 5.91 -1.84
C LEU A 328 21.13 6.55 -2.95
N TYR A 329 20.71 7.71 -3.40
CA TYR A 329 21.32 8.45 -4.52
C TYR A 329 22.61 9.15 -4.10
N MET A 330 23.73 8.71 -4.65
CA MET A 330 25.04 9.26 -4.36
C MET A 330 25.65 9.89 -5.64
N PRO A 331 25.64 11.22 -5.76
CA PRO A 331 26.25 11.90 -6.91
C PRO A 331 27.77 11.74 -6.88
N GLU A 332 28.42 11.74 -8.07
CA GLU A 332 29.88 11.65 -8.16
C GLU A 332 30.62 12.78 -7.41
N THR A 333 29.93 13.87 -7.17
CA THR A 333 30.45 15.03 -6.43
C THR A 333 30.35 14.90 -4.91
N ALA A 334 29.71 13.83 -4.40
CA ALA A 334 29.62 13.60 -2.95
C ALA A 334 31.02 13.31 -2.36
N ALA A 335 31.28 13.84 -1.17
CA ALA A 335 32.59 13.72 -0.52
C ALA A 335 33.04 12.25 -0.35
N ASP A 336 32.11 11.35 -0.04
CA ASP A 336 32.37 9.93 0.19
C ASP A 336 32.25 9.06 -1.07
N PHE A 337 32.02 9.66 -2.26
CA PHE A 337 31.78 8.89 -3.49
C PHE A 337 32.97 7.97 -3.84
N SER A 338 34.20 8.49 -3.83
CA SER A 338 35.41 7.69 -4.13
C SER A 338 35.54 6.52 -3.15
N GLN A 339 35.29 6.77 -1.86
CA GLN A 339 35.31 5.71 -0.84
C GLN A 339 34.24 4.63 -1.12
N ALA A 340 33.03 5.06 -1.50
CA ALA A 340 31.95 4.12 -1.82
C ALA A 340 32.27 3.25 -3.04
N VAL A 341 32.93 3.83 -4.06
CA VAL A 341 33.42 3.10 -5.24
C VAL A 341 34.49 2.09 -4.84
N ASP A 342 35.54 2.54 -4.13
CA ASP A 342 36.68 1.68 -3.72
C ASP A 342 36.26 0.51 -2.83
N LYS A 343 35.24 0.70 -2.00
CA LYS A 343 34.67 -0.33 -1.11
C LYS A 343 33.60 -1.19 -1.77
N GLY A 344 33.18 -0.86 -2.99
CA GLY A 344 32.14 -1.57 -3.69
C GLY A 344 30.75 -1.42 -3.06
N TYR A 345 30.44 -0.22 -2.53
CA TYR A 345 29.18 0.08 -1.85
C TYR A 345 28.04 0.51 -2.78
N LEU A 346 28.35 0.71 -4.08
CA LEU A 346 27.36 1.10 -5.08
C LEU A 346 26.93 -0.11 -5.92
N LEU A 347 25.72 -0.06 -6.45
CA LEU A 347 25.26 -1.01 -7.48
C LEU A 347 26.26 -1.04 -8.65
N LYS A 348 26.37 -2.17 -9.31
CA LYS A 348 27.38 -2.42 -10.32
C LYS A 348 26.86 -2.32 -11.74
N ASP A 349 27.75 -1.91 -12.66
CA ASP A 349 27.51 -1.97 -14.09
C ASP A 349 27.52 -3.45 -14.54
N PRO A 350 26.46 -3.96 -15.18
CA PRO A 350 26.42 -5.36 -15.61
C PRO A 350 27.48 -5.70 -16.68
N SER A 351 27.94 -4.71 -17.44
CA SER A 351 28.99 -4.90 -18.47
C SER A 351 30.40 -4.91 -17.88
N ASP A 352 30.60 -4.24 -16.74
CA ASP A 352 31.87 -4.19 -16.01
C ASP A 352 31.62 -4.09 -14.49
N PRO A 353 31.48 -5.20 -13.78
CA PRO A 353 31.20 -5.23 -12.35
C PRO A 353 32.29 -4.60 -11.46
N SER A 354 33.43 -4.21 -12.01
CA SER A 354 34.43 -3.42 -11.29
C SER A 354 34.04 -1.94 -11.15
N ARG A 355 33.08 -1.49 -11.93
CA ARG A 355 32.61 -0.10 -12.00
C ARG A 355 31.24 0.05 -11.33
N PRO A 356 30.95 1.23 -10.73
CA PRO A 356 29.61 1.56 -10.29
C PRO A 356 28.67 1.75 -11.50
N CYS A 357 27.43 1.34 -11.35
CA CYS A 357 26.37 1.66 -12.29
C CYS A 357 25.90 3.10 -12.04
N LEU A 358 26.11 3.96 -13.04
CA LEU A 358 25.75 5.38 -12.94
C LEU A 358 24.59 5.71 -13.88
N PHE A 359 23.71 6.58 -13.44
CA PHE A 359 22.66 7.16 -14.25
C PHE A 359 22.59 8.68 -14.02
N THR A 360 21.96 9.40 -14.94
CA THR A 360 21.76 10.85 -14.80
C THR A 360 20.54 11.10 -13.92
N TRP A 361 20.76 11.66 -12.73
CA TRP A 361 19.67 12.04 -11.82
C TRP A 361 18.91 13.27 -12.35
N TRP A 362 17.73 13.52 -11.82
CA TRP A 362 16.88 14.64 -12.24
C TRP A 362 17.58 16.02 -12.25
N ASN A 363 18.62 16.19 -11.46
CA ASN A 363 19.44 17.40 -11.42
C ASN A 363 20.57 17.44 -12.49
N GLY A 364 20.59 16.47 -13.41
CA GLY A 364 21.57 16.36 -14.49
C GLY A 364 22.94 15.79 -14.10
N ARG A 365 23.12 15.33 -12.85
CA ARG A 365 24.41 14.82 -12.36
C ARG A 365 24.49 13.28 -12.46
N PRO A 366 25.65 12.73 -12.86
CA PRO A 366 25.91 11.30 -12.73
C PRO A 366 25.81 10.87 -11.26
N THR A 367 25.05 9.81 -11.02
CA THR A 367 24.68 9.37 -9.67
C THR A 367 24.67 7.85 -9.63
N GLY A 368 25.26 7.25 -8.59
CA GLY A 368 25.15 5.86 -8.27
C GLY A 368 24.12 5.61 -7.18
N LEU A 369 23.67 4.36 -7.04
CA LEU A 369 22.81 3.92 -5.93
C LEU A 369 23.63 3.12 -4.93
N ILE A 370 23.47 3.44 -3.64
CA ILE A 370 24.06 2.63 -2.56
C ILE A 370 23.40 1.25 -2.58
N ASP A 371 24.23 0.21 -2.61
CA ASP A 371 23.77 -1.18 -2.70
C ASP A 371 23.40 -1.75 -1.32
N LEU A 372 22.13 -1.67 -0.96
CA LEU A 372 21.63 -2.19 0.32
C LEU A 372 21.67 -3.74 0.40
N ALA A 373 21.77 -4.44 -0.71
CA ALA A 373 21.99 -5.88 -0.72
C ALA A 373 23.41 -6.24 -0.27
N ASN A 374 24.38 -5.29 -0.38
CA ASN A 374 25.72 -5.43 0.20
C ASN A 374 25.68 -5.15 1.73
N PRO A 375 25.93 -6.15 2.60
CA PRO A 375 25.87 -5.95 4.05
C PRO A 375 26.82 -4.85 4.59
N ALA A 376 27.99 -4.69 3.94
CA ALA A 376 28.97 -3.68 4.33
C ALA A 376 28.50 -2.27 3.94
N ALA A 377 27.90 -2.11 2.77
CA ALA A 377 27.32 -0.85 2.34
C ALA A 377 26.12 -0.46 3.22
N ARG A 378 25.22 -1.40 3.51
CA ARG A 378 24.08 -1.19 4.41
C ARG A 378 24.54 -0.75 5.79
N GLN A 379 25.54 -1.43 6.38
CA GLN A 379 26.08 -1.05 7.67
C GLN A 379 26.75 0.33 7.67
N TRP A 380 27.47 0.67 6.60
CA TRP A 380 28.09 1.98 6.43
C TRP A 380 27.03 3.09 6.35
N TYR A 381 26.03 2.91 5.52
CA TYR A 381 24.93 3.86 5.36
C TYR A 381 24.14 4.05 6.67
N THR A 382 23.74 2.95 7.33
CA THR A 382 23.01 2.99 8.61
C THR A 382 23.82 3.69 9.70
N ARG A 383 25.15 3.48 9.76
CA ARG A 383 26.01 4.21 10.71
C ARG A 383 26.00 5.72 10.46
N GLY A 384 26.00 6.15 9.21
CA GLY A 384 25.88 7.55 8.83
C GLY A 384 24.58 8.17 9.33
N LEU A 385 23.45 7.52 9.07
CA LEU A 385 22.14 7.97 9.55
C LEU A 385 22.06 8.01 11.09
N LYS A 386 22.56 6.99 11.78
CA LYS A 386 22.62 6.95 13.25
C LYS A 386 23.52 8.05 13.83
N ALA A 387 24.56 8.46 13.10
CA ALA A 387 25.38 9.62 13.48
C ALA A 387 24.57 10.92 13.38
N GLN A 388 23.77 11.11 12.34
CA GLN A 388 22.89 12.28 12.21
C GLN A 388 21.91 12.40 13.38
N VAL A 389 21.30 11.30 13.79
CA VAL A 389 20.42 11.28 14.98
C VAL A 389 21.19 11.74 16.23
N ARG A 390 22.36 11.15 16.47
CA ARG A 390 23.13 11.37 17.69
C ARG A 390 23.79 12.75 17.74
N GLU A 391 24.34 13.23 16.62
CA GLU A 391 25.18 14.41 16.54
C GLU A 391 24.42 15.65 16.16
N SER A 392 23.39 15.53 15.31
CA SER A 392 22.61 16.65 14.80
C SER A 392 21.20 16.76 15.38
N GLY A 393 20.78 15.81 16.22
CA GLY A 393 19.45 15.83 16.83
C GLY A 393 18.31 15.60 15.83
N VAL A 394 18.60 14.91 14.71
CA VAL A 394 17.56 14.46 13.76
C VAL A 394 16.63 13.48 14.46
N ALA A 395 15.33 13.75 14.40
CA ALA A 395 14.30 12.97 15.08
C ALA A 395 13.64 11.91 14.18
N GLY A 396 14.00 11.84 12.92
CA GLY A 396 13.47 10.85 12.00
C GLY A 396 13.76 11.13 10.55
N PHE A 397 13.46 10.13 9.71
CA PHE A 397 13.76 10.17 8.29
C PHE A 397 12.53 9.86 7.44
N LYS A 398 12.47 10.46 6.25
CA LYS A 398 11.71 9.95 5.12
C LYS A 398 12.65 9.09 4.29
N PHE A 399 12.39 7.79 4.26
CA PHE A 399 13.17 6.84 3.48
C PHE A 399 12.63 6.75 2.05
N ASP A 400 13.42 7.25 1.12
CA ASP A 400 13.21 7.08 -0.32
C ASP A 400 14.25 6.08 -0.84
N THR A 401 14.24 4.87 -0.23
CA THR A 401 15.37 3.94 -0.25
C THR A 401 15.10 2.64 -0.98
N ALA A 402 13.89 2.41 -1.48
CA ALA A 402 13.55 1.14 -2.11
C ALA A 402 13.61 1.16 -3.65
N PHE A 403 14.04 2.27 -4.25
CA PHE A 403 14.22 2.34 -5.69
C PHE A 403 15.42 1.54 -6.18
N PHE A 404 15.21 0.73 -7.22
CA PHE A 404 16.24 -0.02 -7.92
C PHE A 404 16.25 0.35 -9.41
N ASP A 405 17.43 0.60 -9.98
CA ASP A 405 17.58 0.80 -11.42
C ASP A 405 17.83 -0.55 -12.10
N ASP A 406 16.90 -0.97 -12.96
CA ASP A 406 16.95 -2.25 -13.67
C ASP A 406 18.15 -2.41 -14.59
N ARG A 407 18.86 -1.33 -14.90
CA ARG A 407 20.10 -1.35 -15.66
C ARG A 407 21.31 -1.76 -14.82
N CYS A 408 21.17 -1.88 -13.52
CA CYS A 408 22.23 -2.17 -12.57
C CYS A 408 22.13 -3.60 -12.03
N VAL A 409 23.20 -4.09 -11.43
CA VAL A 409 23.21 -5.36 -10.72
C VAL A 409 23.56 -5.17 -9.24
N PRO A 410 22.87 -5.86 -8.33
CA PRO A 410 23.16 -5.81 -6.91
C PRO A 410 24.36 -6.68 -6.53
N TYR A 411 24.69 -6.70 -5.26
CA TYR A 411 25.71 -7.54 -4.64
C TYR A 411 25.59 -9.02 -5.08
N PRO A 412 26.71 -9.71 -5.36
CA PRO A 412 26.69 -11.07 -5.86
C PRO A 412 25.83 -12.02 -5.02
N GLY A 413 24.92 -12.72 -5.67
CA GLY A 413 23.99 -13.66 -5.05
C GLY A 413 22.71 -13.04 -4.50
N ALA A 414 22.58 -11.72 -4.50
CA ALA A 414 21.35 -11.02 -4.13
C ALA A 414 20.45 -10.77 -5.36
N THR A 415 19.16 -10.67 -5.10
CA THR A 415 18.14 -10.29 -6.09
C THR A 415 17.75 -8.81 -5.94
N ARG A 416 16.98 -8.29 -6.91
CA ARG A 416 16.33 -6.98 -6.81
C ARG A 416 15.37 -6.93 -5.62
N ALA A 417 14.62 -8.00 -5.39
CA ALA A 417 13.72 -8.11 -4.27
C ALA A 417 14.45 -8.05 -2.91
N ASP A 418 15.64 -8.64 -2.81
CA ASP A 418 16.48 -8.51 -1.61
C ASP A 418 16.90 -7.06 -1.38
N TYR A 419 17.29 -6.34 -2.44
CA TYR A 419 17.64 -4.93 -2.35
C TYR A 419 16.47 -4.07 -1.83
N VAL A 420 15.27 -4.23 -2.43
CA VAL A 420 14.06 -3.49 -2.02
C VAL A 420 13.65 -3.85 -0.60
N ARG A 421 13.69 -5.13 -0.24
CA ARG A 421 13.40 -5.60 1.12
C ARG A 421 14.30 -4.94 2.15
N HIS A 422 15.60 -4.88 1.89
CA HIS A 422 16.54 -4.18 2.77
C HIS A 422 16.30 -2.67 2.85
N GLY A 423 15.78 -2.05 1.77
CA GLY A 423 15.33 -0.66 1.80
C GLY A 423 14.15 -0.43 2.74
N THR A 424 13.20 -1.35 2.76
CA THR A 424 12.05 -1.27 3.68
C THR A 424 12.42 -1.62 5.12
N GLU A 425 13.34 -2.55 5.34
CA GLU A 425 13.84 -2.93 6.67
C GLU A 425 14.61 -1.81 7.35
N LEU A 426 15.27 -0.93 6.59
CA LEU A 426 16.00 0.22 7.14
C LEU A 426 15.12 1.11 8.02
N ALA A 427 13.87 1.29 7.64
CA ALA A 427 12.93 2.08 8.42
C ALA A 427 12.76 1.53 9.84
N GLY A 428 12.66 0.21 9.99
CA GLY A 428 12.54 -0.47 11.28
C GLY A 428 13.80 -0.41 12.17
N GLU A 429 14.98 -0.10 11.60
CA GLU A 429 16.20 0.10 12.38
C GLU A 429 16.21 1.44 13.16
N PHE A 430 15.29 2.34 12.84
CA PHE A 430 15.15 3.65 13.47
C PHE A 430 13.89 3.73 14.31
N ASP A 431 13.76 2.79 15.24
CA ASP A 431 12.66 2.61 16.19
C ASP A 431 12.18 3.95 16.77
N GLN A 432 10.87 4.24 16.65
CA GLN A 432 10.20 5.48 17.06
C GLN A 432 10.65 6.76 16.34
N GLN A 433 11.50 6.67 15.35
CA GLN A 433 11.95 7.78 14.54
C GLN A 433 11.27 7.74 13.17
N ARG A 434 10.08 8.20 13.12
CA ARG A 434 9.25 8.66 12.02
C ARG A 434 9.76 8.27 10.64
N ALA A 435 9.51 7.02 10.26
CA ALA A 435 9.85 6.53 8.95
C ALA A 435 8.62 6.68 8.03
N GLY A 436 8.68 7.60 7.12
CA GLY A 436 7.78 7.61 5.96
C GLY A 436 8.44 6.85 4.82
N LEU A 437 7.77 5.87 4.25
CA LEU A 437 8.26 5.08 3.13
C LEU A 437 7.38 5.30 1.91
N ARG A 438 8.02 5.60 0.78
CA ARG A 438 7.33 5.84 -0.49
C ARG A 438 7.14 4.57 -1.31
N VAL A 439 8.04 3.61 -1.16
CA VAL A 439 8.07 2.39 -1.96
C VAL A 439 8.04 1.20 -1.03
N ALA A 440 7.13 0.28 -1.25
CA ALA A 440 7.09 -1.00 -0.57
C ALA A 440 6.67 -2.10 -1.53
N TRP A 441 7.26 -3.26 -1.37
CA TRP A 441 6.96 -4.48 -2.10
C TRP A 441 6.46 -5.56 -1.15
N ASN A 442 6.02 -6.67 -1.72
CA ASN A 442 5.53 -7.85 -1.01
C ASN A 442 6.34 -8.18 0.26
N ALA A 443 5.65 -8.57 1.32
CA ALA A 443 6.20 -8.94 2.64
C ALA A 443 6.78 -7.79 3.51
N ALA A 444 6.55 -6.53 3.16
CA ALA A 444 6.87 -5.39 4.03
C ALA A 444 5.74 -5.03 5.03
N GLN A 445 4.61 -5.73 4.97
CA GLN A 445 3.42 -5.45 5.81
C GLN A 445 3.69 -5.57 7.31
N ALA A 446 4.60 -6.47 7.71
CA ALA A 446 4.99 -6.65 9.11
C ALA A 446 5.82 -5.48 9.67
N GLN A 447 6.34 -4.62 8.82
CA GLN A 447 7.04 -3.40 9.23
C GLN A 447 6.03 -2.34 9.69
N GLY A 448 6.46 -1.48 10.62
CA GLY A 448 5.59 -0.51 11.27
C GLY A 448 5.65 0.93 10.72
N PHE A 449 6.16 1.11 9.51
CA PHE A 449 6.38 2.43 8.92
C PHE A 449 5.08 3.10 8.42
N ALA A 450 5.08 4.43 8.38
CA ALA A 450 4.07 5.18 7.64
C ALA A 450 4.33 5.08 6.14
N THR A 451 3.26 4.93 5.36
CA THR A 451 3.34 4.97 3.90
C THR A 451 2.75 6.26 3.37
N ARG A 452 3.42 6.86 2.41
CA ARG A 452 2.86 7.93 1.58
C ARG A 452 2.68 7.44 0.14
N THR A 453 1.65 7.92 -0.50
CA THR A 453 1.43 7.68 -1.93
C THR A 453 2.39 8.52 -2.78
N ALA A 454 2.52 8.22 -4.06
CA ALA A 454 3.41 8.92 -4.99
C ALA A 454 3.02 10.39 -5.19
N ASP A 455 4.00 11.19 -5.63
CA ASP A 455 3.86 12.64 -5.90
C ASP A 455 2.68 12.93 -6.83
N LYS A 456 1.89 13.96 -6.52
CA LYS A 456 0.67 14.32 -7.25
C LYS A 456 0.62 15.81 -7.59
N PRO A 457 0.00 16.17 -8.75
CA PRO A 457 -0.40 17.53 -9.03
C PRO A 457 -1.27 18.18 -7.95
N THR A 458 -1.47 19.49 -8.09
CA THR A 458 -2.13 20.33 -7.10
C THR A 458 -3.62 20.56 -7.42
N THR A 459 -4.34 19.51 -7.85
CA THR A 459 -5.71 19.58 -8.33
C THR A 459 -6.70 18.75 -7.51
N PHE A 460 -7.99 18.98 -7.69
CA PHE A 460 -9.03 18.15 -7.09
C PHE A 460 -9.05 16.70 -7.63
N ALA A 461 -8.65 16.49 -8.88
CA ALA A 461 -8.53 15.14 -9.43
C ALA A 461 -7.50 14.33 -8.63
N GLU A 462 -6.37 14.96 -8.31
CA GLU A 462 -5.29 14.34 -7.55
C GLU A 462 -5.64 14.15 -6.06
N LEU A 463 -6.43 15.05 -5.47
CA LEU A 463 -6.97 14.83 -4.14
C LEU A 463 -7.86 13.57 -4.09
N ARG A 464 -8.72 13.37 -5.09
CA ARG A 464 -9.52 12.14 -5.20
C ARG A 464 -8.65 10.91 -5.40
N ALA A 465 -7.66 10.98 -6.31
CA ALA A 465 -6.72 9.90 -6.54
C ALA A 465 -5.92 9.53 -5.27
N ALA A 466 -5.51 10.52 -4.47
CA ALA A 466 -4.85 10.29 -3.18
C ALA A 466 -5.74 9.54 -2.19
N VAL A 467 -7.03 9.84 -2.14
CA VAL A 467 -7.99 9.13 -1.28
C VAL A 467 -8.14 7.66 -1.71
N SER A 468 -8.38 7.42 -3.00
CA SER A 468 -8.54 6.05 -3.53
C SER A 468 -7.24 5.24 -3.40
N ALA A 469 -6.07 5.85 -3.64
CA ALA A 469 -4.78 5.21 -3.44
C ALA A 469 -4.56 4.81 -1.97
N ASN A 470 -4.90 5.69 -1.01
CA ASN A 470 -4.80 5.36 0.42
C ASN A 470 -5.74 4.23 0.83
N LEU A 471 -6.96 4.15 0.27
CA LEU A 471 -7.86 3.02 0.48
C LEU A 471 -7.26 1.72 -0.06
N ALA A 472 -6.68 1.76 -1.28
CA ALA A 472 -6.03 0.61 -1.88
C ALA A 472 -4.80 0.16 -1.07
N VAL A 473 -3.91 1.09 -0.69
CA VAL A 473 -2.70 0.81 0.10
C VAL A 473 -3.04 0.26 1.48
N SER A 474 -4.04 0.84 2.15
CA SER A 474 -4.44 0.37 3.49
C SER A 474 -5.01 -1.05 3.48
N THR A 475 -5.68 -1.45 2.39
CA THR A 475 -6.31 -2.78 2.24
C THR A 475 -5.42 -3.84 1.59
N ILE A 476 -4.15 -3.54 1.35
CA ILE A 476 -3.12 -4.53 1.03
C ILE A 476 -2.13 -4.76 2.18
N GLY A 477 -2.41 -4.21 3.36
CA GLY A 477 -1.67 -4.48 4.59
C GLY A 477 -0.76 -3.37 5.09
N TYR A 478 -0.86 -2.15 4.56
CA TYR A 478 -0.11 -0.97 5.05
C TYR A 478 -1.05 0.00 5.77
N PRO A 479 -1.31 -0.17 7.06
CA PRO A 479 -2.40 0.52 7.77
C PRO A 479 -2.09 1.96 8.19
N PHE A 480 -0.82 2.39 8.17
CA PHE A 480 -0.38 3.70 8.61
C PHE A 480 -0.18 4.63 7.42
N VAL A 481 -1.29 4.91 6.72
CA VAL A 481 -1.28 5.72 5.51
C VAL A 481 -1.31 7.22 5.83
N GLU A 482 -0.55 7.97 5.07
CA GLU A 482 -0.63 9.42 4.99
C GLU A 482 -0.98 9.82 3.55
N THR A 483 -1.71 10.92 3.39
CA THR A 483 -1.93 11.47 2.06
C THR A 483 -0.58 11.85 1.45
N ASP A 484 -0.47 11.81 0.14
CA ASP A 484 0.60 12.59 -0.49
C ASP A 484 0.44 14.05 -0.06
N MET A 485 1.51 14.80 -0.05
CA MET A 485 1.61 16.15 0.52
C MET A 485 0.34 16.96 0.34
N ILE A 486 -0.23 17.45 1.45
CA ILE A 486 -1.42 18.31 1.40
C ILE A 486 -1.15 19.48 0.47
N GLY A 487 -2.02 19.65 -0.54
CA GLY A 487 -1.86 20.63 -1.60
C GLY A 487 -1.10 20.12 -2.82
N GLY A 488 -0.60 18.87 -2.80
CA GLY A 488 0.15 18.24 -3.89
C GLY A 488 1.64 18.55 -3.87
N SER A 489 2.35 18.01 -4.85
CA SER A 489 3.80 18.18 -5.02
C SER A 489 4.14 19.39 -5.87
N LEU A 490 5.33 19.97 -5.67
CA LEU A 490 5.73 21.24 -6.25
C LEU A 490 6.12 21.21 -7.74
N GLN A 491 6.14 20.08 -8.38
CA GLN A 491 6.41 19.99 -9.83
C GLN A 491 5.31 20.63 -10.69
N TYR A 492 4.27 21.15 -10.05
CA TYR A 492 3.06 21.74 -10.62
C TYR A 492 2.83 23.15 -10.05
N PRO A 493 1.97 23.97 -10.66
CA PRO A 493 1.60 25.25 -10.06
C PRO A 493 1.09 25.06 -8.63
N PRO A 494 1.26 26.05 -7.72
CA PRO A 494 0.70 25.95 -6.38
C PRO A 494 -0.81 25.69 -6.39
N PRO A 495 -1.35 24.97 -5.38
CA PRO A 495 -2.80 24.74 -5.28
C PRO A 495 -3.55 26.06 -5.12
N THR A 496 -4.80 26.10 -5.58
CA THR A 496 -5.71 27.19 -5.24
C THR A 496 -6.08 27.15 -3.75
N ASP A 497 -6.59 28.27 -3.22
CA ASP A 497 -7.09 28.35 -1.83
C ASP A 497 -8.09 27.23 -1.50
N GLU A 498 -9.04 26.96 -2.41
CA GLU A 498 -10.04 25.92 -2.19
C GLU A 498 -9.42 24.52 -2.19
N VAL A 499 -8.53 24.20 -3.13
CA VAL A 499 -7.84 22.90 -3.17
C VAL A 499 -7.04 22.68 -1.90
N LEU A 500 -6.24 23.67 -1.48
CA LEU A 500 -5.42 23.59 -0.28
C LEU A 500 -6.27 23.37 0.98
N ALA A 501 -7.36 24.15 1.14
CA ALA A 501 -8.26 24.02 2.28
C ALA A 501 -8.99 22.67 2.29
N ARG A 502 -9.53 22.22 1.14
CA ARG A 502 -10.23 20.92 1.03
C ARG A 502 -9.31 19.74 1.26
N TRP A 503 -8.07 19.82 0.78
CA TRP A 503 -7.08 18.75 1.03
C TRP A 503 -6.72 18.65 2.52
N ALA A 504 -6.49 19.79 3.18
CA ALA A 504 -6.26 19.82 4.62
C ALA A 504 -7.47 19.27 5.42
N GLN A 505 -8.70 19.61 5.00
CA GLN A 505 -9.93 19.08 5.59
C GLN A 505 -10.02 17.55 5.44
N ALA A 506 -9.75 17.01 4.24
CA ALA A 506 -9.75 15.58 4.01
C ALA A 506 -8.68 14.88 4.85
N ALA A 507 -7.45 15.40 4.85
CA ALA A 507 -6.33 14.86 5.62
C ALA A 507 -6.61 14.88 7.14
N SER A 508 -7.41 15.83 7.65
CA SER A 508 -7.77 15.88 9.07
C SER A 508 -8.58 14.68 9.56
N LEU A 509 -9.19 13.92 8.63
CA LEU A 509 -9.96 12.70 8.88
C LEU A 509 -9.22 11.43 8.38
N MET A 510 -7.93 11.52 8.09
CA MET A 510 -7.05 10.40 7.77
C MET A 510 -6.18 10.01 8.97
N PRO A 511 -5.47 8.88 8.95
CA PRO A 511 -4.60 8.48 10.05
C PRO A 511 -3.48 9.48 10.35
N LEU A 512 -2.84 10.01 9.31
CA LEU A 512 -1.69 10.91 9.38
C LEU A 512 -1.90 12.13 8.47
N MET A 513 -1.36 13.29 8.88
CA MET A 513 -1.32 14.50 8.07
C MET A 513 0.12 14.75 7.60
N TYR A 514 0.33 14.74 6.29
CA TYR A 514 1.61 15.05 5.65
C TYR A 514 1.46 16.28 4.77
N ALA A 515 2.18 17.35 5.08
CA ALA A 515 1.96 18.67 4.49
C ALA A 515 3.24 19.21 3.89
N SER A 516 3.19 19.73 2.67
CA SER A 516 4.32 20.39 2.06
C SER A 516 4.04 21.85 1.70
N THR A 517 2.89 22.16 1.09
CA THR A 517 2.49 23.56 0.88
C THR A 517 1.80 24.09 2.14
N SER A 518 2.35 25.16 2.71
CA SER A 518 1.72 25.85 3.83
C SER A 518 0.86 27.02 3.37
N PRO A 519 -0.23 27.34 4.08
CA PRO A 519 -1.06 28.50 3.75
C PRO A 519 -0.43 29.84 4.14
N THR A 520 0.85 29.86 4.57
CA THR A 520 1.61 31.08 4.82
C THR A 520 2.23 31.69 3.57
N GLY A 521 1.94 31.12 2.40
CA GLY A 521 2.47 31.48 1.11
C GLY A 521 3.55 30.52 0.61
N VAL A 522 3.70 30.43 -0.70
CA VAL A 522 4.65 29.53 -1.38
C VAL A 522 5.16 30.19 -2.67
N ARG A 523 6.38 29.84 -3.09
CA ARG A 523 6.88 30.25 -4.39
C ARG A 523 6.34 29.35 -5.49
N ASP A 524 5.73 29.93 -6.51
CA ASP A 524 5.40 29.24 -7.76
C ASP A 524 6.70 28.97 -8.55
N THR A 525 7.07 27.73 -8.69
CA THR A 525 8.30 27.31 -9.40
C THR A 525 8.24 27.55 -10.91
N THR A 526 7.05 27.64 -11.49
CA THR A 526 6.85 27.89 -12.92
C THR A 526 7.10 29.36 -13.26
N THR A 527 6.62 30.26 -12.42
CA THR A 527 6.69 31.70 -12.66
C THR A 527 7.75 32.40 -11.83
N GLY A 528 8.30 31.76 -10.81
CA GLY A 528 9.23 32.33 -9.83
C GLY A 528 8.58 33.35 -8.88
N LYS A 529 7.26 33.53 -8.92
CA LYS A 529 6.56 34.51 -8.09
C LYS A 529 6.13 33.90 -6.75
N TRP A 530 6.06 34.75 -5.74
CA TRP A 530 5.44 34.38 -4.48
C TRP A 530 3.91 34.39 -4.61
N VAL A 531 3.26 33.36 -4.09
CA VAL A 531 1.79 33.22 -4.01
C VAL A 531 1.39 33.29 -2.56
N ASP A 532 0.60 34.31 -2.21
CA ASP A 532 -0.04 34.42 -0.89
C ASP A 532 -1.41 33.78 -0.93
N TYR A 533 -1.79 33.14 0.16
CA TYR A 533 -3.13 32.58 0.35
C TYR A 533 -4.01 33.52 1.17
N ASP A 534 -5.33 33.45 0.97
CA ASP A 534 -6.28 34.23 1.74
C ASP A 534 -6.20 33.93 3.24
N PRO A 535 -6.35 34.93 4.13
CA PRO A 535 -6.42 34.69 5.57
C PRO A 535 -7.46 33.64 5.98
N GLY A 536 -8.58 33.53 5.23
CA GLY A 536 -9.58 32.50 5.42
C GLY A 536 -9.04 31.08 5.19
N THR A 537 -8.15 30.89 4.23
CA THR A 537 -7.48 29.62 3.97
C THR A 537 -6.57 29.21 5.14
N VAL A 538 -5.84 30.17 5.72
CA VAL A 538 -5.04 29.94 6.94
C VAL A 538 -5.92 29.45 8.10
N GLU A 539 -7.08 30.11 8.31
CA GLU A 539 -8.04 29.72 9.35
C GLU A 539 -8.61 28.31 9.14
N LEU A 540 -8.99 27.98 7.90
CA LEU A 540 -9.51 26.66 7.55
C LEU A 540 -8.45 25.57 7.74
N TYR A 541 -7.21 25.83 7.36
CA TYR A 541 -6.11 24.91 7.55
C TYR A 541 -5.82 24.68 9.04
N ARG A 542 -5.79 25.76 9.83
CA ARG A 542 -5.65 25.68 11.30
C ARG A 542 -6.79 24.88 11.93
N ALA A 543 -8.02 25.08 11.49
CA ALA A 543 -9.18 24.32 11.95
C ALA A 543 -9.08 22.83 11.61
N ALA A 544 -8.55 22.48 10.44
CA ALA A 544 -8.28 21.11 10.04
C ALA A 544 -7.23 20.45 10.96
N ILE A 545 -6.09 21.11 11.21
CA ILE A 545 -5.08 20.64 12.17
C ILE A 545 -5.68 20.45 13.56
N ALA A 546 -6.46 21.41 14.04
CA ALA A 546 -7.11 21.33 15.35
C ALA A 546 -8.12 20.17 15.41
N THR A 547 -8.79 19.84 14.31
CA THR A 547 -9.70 18.69 14.23
C THR A 547 -8.93 17.39 14.35
N HIS A 548 -7.86 17.23 13.59
CA HIS A 548 -6.98 16.06 13.64
C HIS A 548 -6.39 15.86 15.04
N LYS A 549 -5.87 16.93 15.63
CA LYS A 549 -5.30 16.93 16.99
C LYS A 549 -6.31 16.44 18.05
N ARG A 550 -7.58 16.85 17.94
CA ARG A 550 -8.63 16.35 18.83
C ARG A 550 -8.97 14.88 18.58
N LEU A 551 -8.90 14.43 17.33
CA LEU A 551 -9.11 13.03 16.97
C LEU A 551 -7.93 12.12 17.36
N ALA A 552 -6.74 12.65 17.56
CA ALA A 552 -5.53 11.87 17.83
C ALA A 552 -5.69 10.78 18.94
N PRO A 553 -6.36 11.03 20.07
CA PRO A 553 -6.57 9.97 21.06
C PRO A 553 -7.45 8.82 20.54
N TYR A 554 -8.40 9.09 19.63
CA TYR A 554 -9.21 8.08 18.96
C TYR A 554 -8.39 7.34 17.91
N ILE A 555 -7.64 8.07 17.07
CA ILE A 555 -6.75 7.48 16.05
C ILE A 555 -5.72 6.56 16.72
N TRP A 556 -5.12 6.99 17.83
CA TRP A 556 -4.16 6.19 18.58
C TRP A 556 -4.75 4.89 19.16
N ASP A 557 -6.04 4.91 19.53
CA ASP A 557 -6.74 3.67 19.88
C ASP A 557 -6.84 2.73 18.67
N GLN A 558 -7.02 3.28 17.45
CA GLN A 558 -7.04 2.47 16.23
C GLN A 558 -5.64 1.93 15.91
N VAL A 559 -4.57 2.72 16.07
CA VAL A 559 -3.19 2.23 15.95
C VAL A 559 -2.98 1.00 16.84
N ARG A 560 -3.34 1.10 18.12
CA ARG A 560 -3.24 -0.04 19.06
C ARG A 560 -4.11 -1.23 18.67
N GLN A 561 -5.27 -0.98 18.04
CA GLN A 561 -6.12 -2.06 17.55
C GLN A 561 -5.47 -2.73 16.32
N THR A 562 -4.95 -1.96 15.37
CA THR A 562 -4.22 -2.44 14.20
C THR A 562 -3.04 -3.34 14.59
N LEU A 563 -2.24 -2.95 15.57
CA LEU A 563 -1.13 -3.78 16.08
C LEU A 563 -1.60 -5.14 16.65
N LYS A 564 -2.87 -5.24 17.09
CA LYS A 564 -3.45 -6.50 17.56
C LYS A 564 -4.04 -7.35 16.45
N THR A 565 -4.75 -6.75 15.51
CA THR A 565 -5.59 -7.45 14.53
C THR A 565 -5.07 -7.39 13.10
N GLY A 566 -4.22 -6.41 12.77
CA GLY A 566 -3.85 -6.08 11.39
C GLY A 566 -4.89 -5.22 10.65
N ASP A 567 -6.10 -5.03 11.18
CA ASP A 567 -7.16 -4.27 10.50
C ASP A 567 -6.69 -2.83 10.18
N PRO A 568 -6.99 -2.29 8.98
CA PRO A 568 -6.56 -0.96 8.58
C PRO A 568 -7.26 0.13 9.40
N ILE A 569 -6.60 1.29 9.58
CA ILE A 569 -7.18 2.44 10.26
C ILE A 569 -8.13 3.19 9.34
N MET A 570 -7.68 3.50 8.12
CA MET A 570 -8.49 4.03 7.03
C MET A 570 -8.97 2.85 6.18
N ARG A 571 -10.27 2.72 5.95
CA ARG A 571 -10.83 1.56 5.27
C ARG A 571 -12.07 1.91 4.45
N PRO A 572 -12.30 1.18 3.34
CA PRO A 572 -13.50 1.36 2.53
C PRO A 572 -14.76 0.96 3.32
N LEU A 573 -15.90 1.46 2.90
CA LEU A 573 -17.17 1.25 3.61
C LEU A 573 -17.54 -0.23 3.72
N PHE A 574 -17.31 -1.00 2.68
CA PHE A 574 -17.64 -2.43 2.64
C PHE A 574 -16.82 -3.28 3.62
N PHE A 575 -15.69 -2.79 4.12
CA PHE A 575 -14.88 -3.51 5.10
C PHE A 575 -15.65 -3.74 6.41
N ASP A 576 -16.39 -2.73 6.86
CA ASP A 576 -17.23 -2.79 8.06
C ASP A 576 -18.70 -3.10 7.74
N PHE A 577 -19.15 -2.86 6.49
CA PHE A 577 -20.54 -2.99 6.05
C PHE A 577 -20.68 -3.80 4.75
N PRO A 578 -20.24 -5.07 4.74
CA PRO A 578 -20.19 -5.88 3.51
C PRO A 578 -21.56 -6.23 2.91
N LYS A 579 -22.66 -5.96 3.62
CA LYS A 579 -24.03 -6.20 3.13
C LYS A 579 -24.64 -4.97 2.44
N ASP A 580 -23.97 -3.83 2.51
CA ASP A 580 -24.44 -2.58 1.92
C ASP A 580 -23.82 -2.42 0.51
N GLU A 581 -24.45 -3.02 -0.50
CA GLU A 581 -23.94 -3.11 -1.88
C GLU A 581 -23.53 -1.73 -2.47
N ALA A 582 -24.28 -0.67 -2.16
CA ALA A 582 -23.93 0.67 -2.61
C ALA A 582 -22.58 1.18 -2.08
N GLY A 583 -22.07 0.61 -0.99
CA GLY A 583 -20.77 0.96 -0.42
C GLY A 583 -19.57 0.47 -1.22
N TYR A 584 -19.75 -0.49 -2.11
CA TYR A 584 -18.66 -1.08 -2.88
C TYR A 584 -18.07 -0.14 -3.95
N THR A 585 -18.86 0.78 -4.46
CA THR A 585 -18.39 1.74 -5.49
C THR A 585 -18.09 3.14 -4.96
N VAL A 586 -18.16 3.34 -3.63
CA VAL A 586 -17.89 4.63 -3.01
C VAL A 586 -16.38 4.84 -2.88
N ALA A 587 -15.83 5.79 -3.63
CA ALA A 587 -14.40 6.11 -3.71
C ALA A 587 -14.00 7.35 -2.91
N ASP A 588 -14.95 8.15 -2.44
CA ASP A 588 -14.76 9.49 -1.84
C ASP A 588 -15.26 9.58 -0.40
N GLU A 589 -15.51 8.43 0.22
CA GLU A 589 -15.85 8.27 1.63
C GLU A 589 -15.07 7.10 2.23
N TRP A 590 -14.76 7.18 3.51
CA TRP A 590 -14.05 6.10 4.21
C TRP A 590 -14.43 6.03 5.69
N MET A 591 -14.20 4.87 6.28
CA MET A 591 -14.21 4.72 7.71
C MET A 591 -12.83 5.04 8.28
N LEU A 592 -12.74 5.94 9.24
CA LEU A 592 -11.58 6.11 10.11
C LEU A 592 -11.84 5.29 11.39
N GLY A 593 -11.26 4.11 11.46
CA GLY A 593 -11.67 3.09 12.42
C GLY A 593 -13.16 2.76 12.31
N PRO A 594 -13.74 2.00 13.26
CA PRO A 594 -15.13 1.54 13.13
C PRO A 594 -16.18 2.62 13.42
N ALA A 595 -15.79 3.77 13.97
CA ALA A 595 -16.77 4.74 14.49
C ALA A 595 -16.96 5.99 13.64
N VAL A 596 -16.00 6.42 12.85
CA VAL A 596 -16.07 7.69 12.11
C VAL A 596 -16.19 7.42 10.62
N LEU A 597 -17.29 7.84 10.01
CA LEU A 597 -17.42 7.97 8.56
C LEU A 597 -16.94 9.37 8.16
N ALA A 598 -15.89 9.42 7.37
CA ALA A 598 -15.36 10.62 6.76
C ALA A 598 -15.95 10.79 5.36
N ALA A 599 -16.56 11.93 5.10
CA ALA A 599 -17.17 12.26 3.82
C ALA A 599 -16.82 13.70 3.41
N PRO A 600 -15.52 14.10 3.39
CA PRO A 600 -15.14 15.45 3.01
C PRO A 600 -15.51 15.72 1.55
N LYS A 601 -15.66 16.99 1.20
CA LYS A 601 -15.82 17.36 -0.20
C LYS A 601 -14.46 17.35 -0.90
N LEU A 602 -14.37 16.60 -1.99
CA LEU A 602 -13.12 16.37 -2.75
C LEU A 602 -13.16 16.99 -4.16
N ASP A 603 -14.04 17.95 -4.36
CA ASP A 603 -14.23 18.68 -5.62
C ASP A 603 -14.75 20.10 -5.34
N GLU A 604 -14.97 20.86 -6.38
CA GLU A 604 -15.51 22.24 -6.29
C GLU A 604 -16.96 22.25 -5.81
N GLY A 605 -17.37 23.42 -5.30
CA GLY A 605 -18.75 23.69 -4.93
C GLY A 605 -19.07 23.46 -3.46
N THR A 606 -20.36 23.46 -3.11
CA THR A 606 -20.84 23.55 -1.73
C THR A 606 -21.75 22.40 -1.30
N THR A 607 -21.93 21.39 -2.14
CA THR A 607 -22.75 20.21 -1.82
C THR A 607 -22.08 18.94 -2.30
N ARG A 608 -22.42 17.82 -1.68
CA ARG A 608 -22.07 16.46 -2.12
C ARG A 608 -23.16 15.47 -1.76
N ASP A 609 -23.20 14.32 -2.41
CA ASP A 609 -23.96 13.19 -1.91
C ASP A 609 -23.13 12.46 -0.84
N VAL A 610 -23.78 11.86 0.17
CA VAL A 610 -23.14 11.06 1.22
C VAL A 610 -23.89 9.75 1.36
N PHE A 611 -23.20 8.64 1.26
CA PHE A 611 -23.75 7.32 1.56
C PHE A 611 -23.52 6.97 3.03
N LEU A 612 -24.59 6.86 3.81
CA LEU A 612 -24.54 6.34 5.18
C LEU A 612 -24.77 4.82 5.14
N PRO A 613 -23.79 4.00 5.51
CA PRO A 613 -24.01 2.56 5.66
C PRO A 613 -25.01 2.21 6.76
N SER A 614 -25.41 0.93 6.82
CA SER A 614 -26.31 0.39 7.86
C SER A 614 -25.84 0.77 9.25
N GLY A 615 -26.69 1.43 10.04
CA GLY A 615 -26.33 1.88 11.38
C GLY A 615 -27.15 3.06 11.90
N VAL A 616 -26.70 3.59 13.04
CA VAL A 616 -27.25 4.79 13.65
C VAL A 616 -26.15 5.83 13.74
N TRP A 617 -26.29 6.88 12.99
CA TRP A 617 -25.24 7.87 12.75
C TRP A 617 -25.56 9.22 13.39
N ARG A 618 -24.60 9.83 14.05
CA ARG A 618 -24.65 11.23 14.47
C ARG A 618 -23.97 12.07 13.38
N ASP A 619 -24.71 12.92 12.71
CA ASP A 619 -24.17 14.00 11.91
C ASP A 619 -23.44 14.99 12.83
N VAL A 620 -22.13 15.12 12.64
CA VAL A 620 -21.30 15.96 13.51
C VAL A 620 -21.59 17.44 13.31
N SER A 621 -21.80 17.86 12.06
CA SER A 621 -22.01 19.26 11.69
C SER A 621 -23.39 19.78 12.07
N ARG A 622 -24.44 18.94 11.94
CA ARG A 622 -25.83 19.32 12.18
C ARG A 622 -26.40 18.83 13.51
N GLY A 623 -25.72 17.92 14.17
CA GLY A 623 -26.16 17.32 15.41
C GLY A 623 -27.37 16.38 15.30
N SER A 624 -27.87 16.09 14.09
CA SER A 624 -28.99 15.19 13.88
C SER A 624 -28.57 13.72 14.02
N VAL A 625 -29.55 12.84 14.33
CA VAL A 625 -29.36 11.39 14.32
C VAL A 625 -30.02 10.81 13.09
N LEU A 626 -29.29 10.08 12.30
CA LEU A 626 -29.70 9.51 11.03
C LEU A 626 -29.62 7.97 11.09
N ARG A 627 -30.37 7.30 10.25
CA ARG A 627 -30.33 5.85 10.09
C ARG A 627 -29.90 5.52 8.66
N GLY A 628 -28.94 4.61 8.53
CA GLY A 628 -28.56 3.98 7.27
C GLY A 628 -29.12 2.53 7.16
N PRO A 629 -29.03 1.90 5.95
CA PRO A 629 -28.41 2.50 4.77
C PRO A 629 -29.27 3.62 4.16
N ALA A 630 -28.62 4.71 3.75
CA ALA A 630 -29.30 5.86 3.14
C ALA A 630 -28.31 6.75 2.37
N THR A 631 -28.74 7.34 1.27
CA THR A 631 -27.97 8.38 0.58
C THR A 631 -28.54 9.76 0.90
N LEU A 632 -27.73 10.60 1.51
CA LEU A 632 -28.04 12.01 1.75
C LEU A 632 -27.71 12.79 0.47
N ARG A 633 -28.74 13.15 -0.30
CA ARG A 633 -28.57 13.89 -1.55
C ARG A 633 -28.29 15.36 -1.30
N ALA A 634 -27.36 15.95 -2.07
CA ALA A 634 -26.99 17.36 -2.02
C ALA A 634 -26.71 17.85 -0.58
N TYR A 635 -26.00 17.03 0.21
CA TYR A 635 -25.61 17.40 1.57
C TYR A 635 -24.74 18.66 1.52
N ALA A 636 -25.13 19.71 2.24
CA ALA A 636 -24.42 20.99 2.26
C ALA A 636 -23.04 20.83 2.91
N ALA A 637 -22.00 21.12 2.15
CA ALA A 637 -20.59 21.07 2.52
C ALA A 637 -19.86 22.34 2.03
N PRO A 638 -20.27 23.54 2.45
CA PRO A 638 -19.52 24.75 2.13
C PRO A 638 -18.10 24.65 2.67
N LEU A 639 -17.19 25.51 2.20
CA LEU A 639 -15.76 25.39 2.47
C LEU A 639 -15.39 25.32 3.97
N GLY A 640 -16.18 25.94 4.84
CA GLY A 640 -16.01 25.83 6.30
C GLY A 640 -16.56 24.56 6.96
N VAL A 641 -17.11 23.61 6.19
CA VAL A 641 -17.73 22.38 6.72
C VAL A 641 -17.04 21.15 6.16
N THR A 642 -16.53 20.31 7.05
CA THR A 642 -15.99 18.97 6.72
C THR A 642 -17.00 17.93 7.18
N PRO A 643 -17.80 17.33 6.28
CA PRO A 643 -18.78 16.33 6.64
C PRO A 643 -18.15 15.10 7.28
N ALA A 644 -18.64 14.76 8.47
CA ALA A 644 -18.25 13.56 9.20
C ALA A 644 -19.44 13.05 10.02
N PHE A 645 -19.53 11.73 10.15
CA PHE A 645 -20.62 11.07 10.87
C PHE A 645 -20.04 10.06 11.86
N VAL A 646 -20.67 9.92 13.02
CA VAL A 646 -20.23 8.96 14.04
C VAL A 646 -21.27 7.87 14.21
N ASN A 647 -20.87 6.62 13.98
CA ASN A 647 -21.71 5.46 14.26
C ASN A 647 -21.86 5.29 15.78
N LEU A 648 -23.03 5.59 16.30
CA LEU A 648 -23.31 5.61 17.75
C LEU A 648 -23.21 4.25 18.44
N ARG A 649 -23.19 3.16 17.66
CA ARG A 649 -23.08 1.80 18.19
C ARG A 649 -21.67 1.21 18.09
N ALA A 650 -20.76 1.90 17.40
CA ALA A 650 -19.41 1.43 17.18
C ALA A 650 -18.52 1.60 18.42
N LYS A 651 -17.51 0.74 18.55
CA LYS A 651 -16.46 0.89 19.56
C LYS A 651 -15.70 2.20 19.33
N GLY A 652 -15.55 3.00 20.38
CA GLY A 652 -14.87 4.31 20.31
C GLY A 652 -15.78 5.49 19.93
N ALA A 653 -17.07 5.27 19.65
CA ALA A 653 -18.03 6.31 19.26
C ALA A 653 -18.05 7.52 20.21
N ALA A 654 -18.08 7.29 21.53
CA ALA A 654 -18.11 8.37 22.51
C ALA A 654 -16.85 9.26 22.45
N LYS A 655 -15.67 8.66 22.27
CA LYS A 655 -14.39 9.36 22.14
C LYS A 655 -14.33 10.17 20.84
N ALA A 656 -14.69 9.55 19.72
CA ALA A 656 -14.77 10.22 18.42
C ALA A 656 -15.76 11.39 18.43
N LEU A 657 -16.94 11.19 18.99
CA LEU A 657 -17.96 12.20 19.07
C LEU A 657 -17.53 13.40 19.94
N LYS A 658 -16.85 13.13 21.08
CA LYS A 658 -16.29 14.20 21.92
C LYS A 658 -15.26 15.03 21.14
N ALA A 659 -14.38 14.36 20.38
CA ALA A 659 -13.33 15.00 19.59
C ALA A 659 -13.90 15.91 18.50
N LEU A 660 -14.90 15.42 17.76
CA LEU A 660 -15.48 16.13 16.62
C LEU A 660 -16.47 17.23 17.01
N ARG A 661 -17.26 17.07 18.10
CA ARG A 661 -18.22 18.09 18.56
C ARG A 661 -17.55 19.39 18.99
N ALA A 662 -16.36 19.34 19.56
CA ALA A 662 -15.64 20.54 19.97
C ALA A 662 -15.24 21.43 18.77
N ALA A 663 -15.30 20.91 17.54
CA ALA A 663 -15.03 21.68 16.32
C ALA A 663 -16.21 22.56 15.87
N GLY A 664 -17.43 22.19 16.22
CA GLY A 664 -18.67 22.95 15.87
C GLY A 664 -19.14 23.98 16.91
N ALA A 665 -18.48 24.06 18.05
CA ALA A 665 -18.92 24.92 19.17
C ALA A 665 -18.38 26.36 19.10
N THR A 666 -17.65 26.73 18.08
CA THR A 666 -17.26 28.12 17.80
C THR A 666 -18.24 28.71 16.79
N ARG A 667 -19.43 29.03 17.25
CA ARG A 667 -20.34 30.02 16.65
C ARG A 667 -20.54 31.17 17.62
#